data_2a56a6960d16a817cc1f45833bb9d605
#
_entry.id   2a56a6960d16a817cc1f45833bb9d605
#
_cell.length_a   1.000
_cell.length_b   1.000
_cell.length_c   1.000
_cell.angle_alpha   90.00
_cell.angle_beta   90.00
_cell.angle_gamma   90.00
#
_symmetry.space_group_name_H-M   'P 1'
#
loop_
_entity.id
_entity.type
_entity.pdbx_description
1 polymer ?
#
loop_
_entity_poly.entity_id
_entity_poly.type
_entity_poly.pdbx_seq_one_letter_code
_entity_poly.pdbx_strand_id
1 'polypeptide(L)'
;MARVIGIDLGTTNSAVAVMEGGEPSVITNAEGARITPSVVAFSKDGERLVGQVAKRQAITNPDNTIFSIKRFMGRRYEEVLHEIKLVPYKVEKGPGGDARVESRDKQYSPPEISAMILQKLKTDAEAYLGDKVTKAVITVPAYFNDSQRQATKDAGVIAGLEVLRIINEPTAASLAYGLEKKKDEKIAIFDLGGGTFDVSILEIGDGVFEVKATNGDTHLGGDDFDQRIIEWIVAEFKKDQGIDLSKDRMALQRLKEAAEKAKCELSTIMETEINLPFITADASGPKHLSMKLTRSKLEQLVESLIERTVGPVRQCLEDAKLKPGQIDEIILVGGQTRMPRVQQVVKDVFGKELHKGVNPDEVVAIGAAIQAGVLAGDVRDVVLLDVTPLSVGIETLGSVMTRLIERNTTIPTRKGEIFTTAADNQTSVEIHVLQGEREMARDNRTLGRFHLVGIPSAPRGIPQIEVTFDIDANGILNVGAKDTATAKEQKITITHSSGLAREEIDRMVKEADSHAAEDKQRRQEIEARNQLDSLIYATEKMLNENRDKIPVGEISGIEEALQEGKKALESGNVDQIRQAIEQITKASHKMAEAMYQRAQTEQQAPGAETAGEQAAGGERPAEGEVVDAEFEDLGGEKKSEG
;
A
#
# COMPACT_ATOMS: atom_id res chain seq x y z
N MET A 1 6.71 26.73 6.40
CA MET A 1 5.70 25.95 7.17
C MET A 1 6.05 24.48 7.02
N ALA A 2 5.87 23.66 8.06
CA ALA A 2 6.12 22.22 7.92
C ALA A 2 5.20 21.66 6.84
N ARG A 3 5.76 20.97 5.84
CA ARG A 3 4.98 20.37 4.75
C ARG A 3 4.17 19.20 5.27
N VAL A 4 2.93 19.08 4.83
CA VAL A 4 2.03 17.96 5.15
C VAL A 4 1.94 17.08 3.92
N ILE A 5 2.17 15.78 4.09
CA ILE A 5 2.08 14.81 2.99
C ILE A 5 0.77 14.02 3.06
N GLY A 6 0.28 13.59 1.90
CA GLY A 6 -0.80 12.62 1.77
C GLY A 6 -0.22 11.23 1.48
N ILE A 7 -0.65 10.23 2.22
CA ILE A 7 -0.17 8.85 2.07
C ILE A 7 -1.34 7.93 1.80
N ASP A 8 -1.25 7.20 0.69
CA ASP A 8 -2.02 5.98 0.45
C ASP A 8 -1.25 4.79 1.01
N LEU A 9 -1.72 4.25 2.14
CA LEU A 9 -1.15 3.04 2.75
C LEU A 9 -1.88 1.80 2.24
N GLY A 10 -1.56 1.35 1.03
CA GLY A 10 -2.22 0.23 0.39
C GLY A 10 -1.77 -1.15 0.88
N THR A 11 -2.59 -2.18 0.66
CA THR A 11 -2.29 -3.58 1.04
C THR A 11 -1.07 -4.12 0.29
N THR A 12 -1.00 -3.87 -1.02
CA THR A 12 0.06 -4.37 -1.90
C THR A 12 1.09 -3.31 -2.22
N ASN A 13 0.64 -2.10 -2.53
CA ASN A 13 1.48 -0.95 -2.85
C ASN A 13 1.01 0.28 -2.10
N SER A 14 1.92 1.17 -1.76
CA SER A 14 1.67 2.45 -1.13
C SER A 14 2.21 3.59 -2.00
N ALA A 15 1.61 4.76 -1.89
CA ALA A 15 2.02 5.96 -2.59
C ALA A 15 2.02 7.18 -1.66
N VAL A 16 2.84 8.17 -1.96
CA VAL A 16 2.91 9.44 -1.24
C VAL A 16 2.83 10.60 -2.19
N ALA A 17 2.07 11.62 -1.83
CA ALA A 17 1.89 12.83 -2.61
C ALA A 17 1.94 14.08 -1.71
N VAL A 18 2.15 15.23 -2.33
CA VAL A 18 2.26 16.53 -1.66
C VAL A 18 1.63 17.62 -2.50
N MET A 19 1.18 18.71 -1.87
CA MET A 19 0.77 19.92 -2.59
C MET A 19 2.01 20.76 -2.95
N GLU A 20 2.19 21.06 -4.24
CA GLU A 20 3.25 21.91 -4.75
C GLU A 20 2.67 22.95 -5.71
N GLY A 21 2.90 24.23 -5.44
CA GLY A 21 2.41 25.32 -6.30
C GLY A 21 0.89 25.40 -6.46
N GLY A 22 0.14 24.78 -5.55
CA GLY A 22 -1.33 24.70 -5.63
C GLY A 22 -1.87 23.42 -6.28
N GLU A 23 -0.98 22.57 -6.82
CA GLU A 23 -1.32 21.31 -7.49
C GLU A 23 -0.83 20.11 -6.68
N PRO A 24 -1.54 18.98 -6.66
CA PRO A 24 -1.06 17.77 -6.03
C PRO A 24 -0.05 17.03 -6.91
N SER A 25 1.08 16.63 -6.34
CA SER A 25 2.14 15.89 -7.02
C SER A 25 2.47 14.58 -6.30
N VAL A 26 2.51 13.47 -7.03
CA VAL A 26 2.94 12.17 -6.47
C VAL A 26 4.46 12.13 -6.42
N ILE A 27 5.00 11.86 -5.26
CA ILE A 27 6.43 11.81 -4.99
C ILE A 27 7.02 10.52 -5.55
N THR A 28 8.10 10.65 -6.32
CA THR A 28 8.90 9.53 -6.81
C THR A 28 9.80 9.02 -5.68
N ASN A 29 9.80 7.71 -5.43
CA ASN A 29 10.65 7.10 -4.43
C ASN A 29 12.12 7.03 -4.89
N ALA A 30 13.02 6.62 -3.99
CA ALA A 30 14.45 6.53 -4.29
C ALA A 30 14.80 5.53 -5.40
N GLU A 31 13.91 4.59 -5.69
CA GLU A 31 14.04 3.61 -6.78
C GLU A 31 13.51 4.13 -8.13
N GLY A 32 13.07 5.39 -8.20
CA GLY A 32 12.54 6.03 -9.41
C GLY A 32 11.08 5.67 -9.72
N ALA A 33 10.35 5.01 -8.81
CA ALA A 33 8.96 4.63 -9.00
C ALA A 33 8.02 5.57 -8.22
N ARG A 34 6.78 5.73 -8.71
CA ARG A 34 5.73 6.53 -8.04
C ARG A 34 4.95 5.75 -6.98
N ILE A 35 5.09 4.43 -7.00
CA ILE A 35 4.49 3.52 -6.01
C ILE A 35 5.59 2.70 -5.33
N THR A 36 5.39 2.39 -4.06
CA THR A 36 6.31 1.59 -3.24
C THR A 36 5.60 0.32 -2.79
N PRO A 37 6.14 -0.88 -3.05
CA PRO A 37 5.57 -2.11 -2.53
C PRO A 37 5.43 -2.08 -1.00
N SER A 38 4.26 -2.45 -0.48
CA SER A 38 3.99 -2.55 0.96
C SER A 38 4.58 -3.84 1.54
N VAL A 39 5.90 -3.97 1.41
CA VAL A 39 6.67 -5.17 1.78
C VAL A 39 7.81 -4.78 2.72
N VAL A 40 7.95 -5.52 3.82
CA VAL A 40 9.05 -5.37 4.77
C VAL A 40 9.75 -6.71 4.90
N ALA A 41 11.08 -6.71 4.89
CA ALA A 41 11.85 -7.91 5.07
C ALA A 41 13.00 -7.71 6.07
N PHE A 42 13.37 -8.80 6.74
CA PHE A 42 14.52 -8.83 7.65
C PHE A 42 15.57 -9.78 7.09
N SER A 43 16.75 -9.24 6.78
CA SER A 43 17.88 -10.00 6.24
C SER A 43 18.44 -10.98 7.26
N LYS A 44 19.38 -11.85 6.84
CA LYS A 44 20.08 -12.77 7.76
C LYS A 44 20.84 -12.04 8.88
N ASP A 45 21.33 -10.86 8.58
CA ASP A 45 22.10 -10.02 9.49
C ASP A 45 21.23 -9.11 10.37
N GLY A 46 19.89 -9.26 10.27
CA GLY A 46 18.92 -8.48 11.05
C GLY A 46 18.61 -7.09 10.44
N GLU A 47 19.09 -6.84 9.23
CA GLU A 47 18.80 -5.60 8.52
C GLU A 47 17.33 -5.53 8.08
N ARG A 48 16.71 -4.36 8.25
CA ARG A 48 15.36 -4.08 7.80
C ARG A 48 15.36 -3.51 6.38
N LEU A 49 14.69 -4.20 5.48
CA LEU A 49 14.48 -3.78 4.09
C LEU A 49 13.00 -3.45 3.88
N VAL A 50 12.71 -2.40 3.09
CA VAL A 50 11.33 -1.96 2.82
C VAL A 50 11.16 -1.66 1.34
N GLY A 51 9.98 -1.96 0.80
CA GLY A 51 9.63 -1.65 -0.59
C GLY A 51 10.19 -2.65 -1.59
N GLN A 52 10.69 -2.15 -2.71
CA GLN A 52 11.15 -2.98 -3.83
C GLN A 52 12.33 -3.88 -3.45
N VAL A 53 13.22 -3.41 -2.58
CA VAL A 53 14.38 -4.20 -2.11
C VAL A 53 13.90 -5.39 -1.27
N ALA A 54 12.91 -5.18 -0.40
CA ALA A 54 12.28 -6.25 0.38
C ALA A 54 11.55 -7.26 -0.54
N LYS A 55 10.80 -6.79 -1.54
CA LYS A 55 10.07 -7.64 -2.50
C LYS A 55 11.03 -8.55 -3.27
N ARG A 56 12.21 -8.06 -3.68
CA ARG A 56 13.19 -8.84 -4.46
C ARG A 56 13.74 -10.07 -3.73
N GLN A 57 13.83 -10.04 -2.40
CA GLN A 57 14.32 -11.19 -1.64
C GLN A 57 13.23 -12.15 -1.16
N ALA A 58 11.97 -11.89 -1.44
CA ALA A 58 10.84 -12.68 -0.94
C ALA A 58 10.97 -14.18 -1.29
N ILE A 59 11.49 -14.52 -2.47
CA ILE A 59 11.71 -15.91 -2.90
C ILE A 59 12.74 -16.61 -2.02
N THR A 60 13.83 -15.96 -1.68
CA THR A 60 14.96 -16.56 -0.95
C THR A 60 14.83 -16.44 0.56
N ASN A 61 13.92 -15.60 1.03
CA ASN A 61 13.69 -15.35 2.45
C ASN A 61 12.18 -15.17 2.77
N PRO A 62 11.33 -16.14 2.37
CA PRO A 62 9.87 -16.02 2.49
C PRO A 62 9.39 -15.90 3.95
N ASP A 63 10.04 -16.60 4.88
CA ASP A 63 9.65 -16.60 6.30
C ASP A 63 9.87 -15.24 7.00
N ASN A 64 10.77 -14.40 6.47
CA ASN A 64 11.10 -13.09 7.04
C ASN A 64 10.77 -11.94 6.07
N THR A 65 9.93 -12.19 5.06
CA THR A 65 9.43 -11.17 4.14
C THR A 65 7.93 -11.03 4.32
N ILE A 66 7.53 -9.89 4.88
CA ILE A 66 6.17 -9.60 5.32
C ILE A 66 5.50 -8.72 4.28
N PHE A 67 4.37 -9.17 3.76
CA PHE A 67 3.52 -8.45 2.81
C PHE A 67 2.04 -8.61 3.21
N SER A 68 1.15 -7.85 2.59
CA SER A 68 -0.30 -7.84 2.88
C SER A 68 -0.63 -7.62 4.37
N ILE A 69 0.26 -6.94 5.10
CA ILE A 69 0.12 -6.72 6.56
C ILE A 69 -1.15 -5.94 6.93
N LYS A 70 -1.67 -5.13 6.00
CA LYS A 70 -2.91 -4.38 6.18
C LYS A 70 -4.13 -5.28 6.45
N ARG A 71 -4.11 -6.54 5.99
CA ARG A 71 -5.15 -7.54 6.28
C ARG A 71 -5.21 -7.96 7.75
N PHE A 72 -4.12 -7.77 8.50
CA PHE A 72 -4.02 -8.07 9.93
C PHE A 72 -4.22 -6.83 10.81
N MET A 73 -4.28 -5.63 10.22
CA MET A 73 -4.36 -4.36 10.93
C MET A 73 -5.60 -4.29 11.83
N GLY A 74 -5.39 -4.04 13.13
CA GLY A 74 -6.46 -3.88 14.10
C GLY A 74 -7.35 -5.11 14.32
N ARG A 75 -6.85 -6.31 14.00
CA ARG A 75 -7.60 -7.57 14.11
C ARG A 75 -7.08 -8.48 15.20
N ARG A 76 -7.98 -9.28 15.77
CA ARG A 76 -7.64 -10.36 16.67
C ARG A 76 -7.16 -11.58 15.88
N TYR A 77 -6.32 -12.40 16.50
CA TYR A 77 -5.77 -13.61 15.89
C TYR A 77 -6.86 -14.55 15.35
N GLU A 78 -7.96 -14.71 16.10
CA GLU A 78 -9.07 -15.58 15.72
C GLU A 78 -9.84 -15.05 14.49
N GLU A 79 -9.78 -13.76 14.21
CA GLU A 79 -10.46 -13.12 13.08
C GLU A 79 -9.70 -13.30 11.75
N VAL A 80 -8.44 -13.72 11.80
CA VAL A 80 -7.53 -13.78 10.63
C VAL A 80 -7.00 -15.19 10.34
N LEU A 81 -7.66 -16.23 10.83
CA LEU A 81 -7.23 -17.62 10.64
C LEU A 81 -7.20 -18.05 9.16
N HIS A 82 -7.98 -17.40 8.31
CA HIS A 82 -7.97 -17.63 6.87
C HIS A 82 -6.73 -16.99 6.24
N GLU A 83 -6.47 -15.73 6.55
CA GLU A 83 -5.35 -14.93 6.04
C GLU A 83 -3.99 -15.51 6.44
N ILE A 84 -3.89 -16.08 7.65
CA ILE A 84 -2.69 -16.76 8.14
C ILE A 84 -2.25 -17.91 7.21
N LYS A 85 -3.20 -18.59 6.58
CA LYS A 85 -2.91 -19.70 5.65
C LYS A 85 -2.39 -19.22 4.29
N LEU A 86 -2.59 -17.94 3.96
CA LEU A 86 -2.23 -17.36 2.66
C LEU A 86 -0.83 -16.73 2.65
N VAL A 87 -0.18 -16.65 3.82
CA VAL A 87 1.14 -16.03 3.95
C VAL A 87 2.21 -17.06 4.35
N PRO A 88 3.45 -16.93 3.85
CA PRO A 88 4.54 -17.86 4.18
C PRO A 88 5.16 -17.58 5.54
N TYR A 89 5.10 -16.35 6.03
CA TYR A 89 5.63 -15.95 7.33
C TYR A 89 4.72 -16.38 8.48
N LYS A 90 5.29 -16.50 9.66
CA LYS A 90 4.59 -16.99 10.84
C LYS A 90 3.79 -15.88 11.49
N VAL A 91 2.50 -16.15 11.76
CA VAL A 91 1.62 -15.26 12.51
C VAL A 91 1.18 -15.97 13.79
N GLU A 92 1.32 -15.29 14.92
CA GLU A 92 1.01 -15.81 16.25
C GLU A 92 0.02 -14.92 16.97
N LYS A 93 -0.55 -15.47 18.04
CA LYS A 93 -1.42 -14.74 18.95
C LYS A 93 -0.59 -13.95 19.95
N GLY A 94 -0.73 -12.63 19.94
CA GLY A 94 -0.09 -11.73 20.90
C GLY A 94 -0.73 -11.78 22.29
N PRO A 95 -0.08 -11.15 23.30
CA PRO A 95 -0.56 -11.13 24.69
C PRO A 95 -1.97 -10.54 24.85
N GLY A 96 -2.33 -9.56 24.00
CA GLY A 96 -3.67 -8.94 23.96
C GLY A 96 -4.70 -9.70 23.14
N GLY A 97 -4.33 -10.85 22.54
CA GLY A 97 -5.17 -11.59 21.59
C GLY A 97 -5.11 -11.04 20.16
N ASP A 98 -4.25 -10.07 19.91
CA ASP A 98 -3.95 -9.50 18.60
C ASP A 98 -3.15 -10.47 17.71
N ALA A 99 -3.22 -10.28 16.39
CA ALA A 99 -2.36 -11.00 15.45
C ALA A 99 -0.97 -10.35 15.43
N ARG A 100 0.10 -11.12 15.61
CA ARG A 100 1.49 -10.67 15.53
C ARG A 100 2.27 -11.48 14.53
N VAL A 101 3.17 -10.85 13.83
CA VAL A 101 4.09 -11.49 12.88
C VAL A 101 5.39 -11.79 13.60
N GLU A 102 5.85 -13.04 13.50
CA GLU A 102 7.17 -13.43 13.99
C GLU A 102 8.19 -13.36 12.85
N SER A 103 9.30 -12.68 13.10
CA SER A 103 10.47 -12.66 12.22
C SER A 103 11.73 -12.54 13.06
N ARG A 104 12.72 -13.40 12.79
CA ARG A 104 14.01 -13.39 13.50
C ARG A 104 13.85 -13.44 15.03
N ASP A 105 12.99 -14.33 15.53
CA ASP A 105 12.71 -14.53 16.97
C ASP A 105 12.13 -13.28 17.67
N LYS A 106 11.68 -12.29 16.90
CA LYS A 106 11.00 -11.10 17.39
C LYS A 106 9.57 -11.06 16.84
N GLN A 107 8.63 -10.71 17.71
CA GLN A 107 7.24 -10.49 17.33
C GLN A 107 6.99 -9.02 17.02
N TYR A 108 6.30 -8.76 15.91
CA TYR A 108 5.91 -7.43 15.46
C TYR A 108 4.40 -7.36 15.35
N SER A 109 3.81 -6.28 15.80
CA SER A 109 2.40 -5.98 15.53
C SER A 109 2.22 -5.48 14.10
N PRO A 110 1.04 -5.61 13.50
CA PRO A 110 0.75 -5.03 12.18
C PRO A 110 1.01 -3.52 12.09
N PRO A 111 0.70 -2.69 13.13
CA PRO A 111 1.10 -1.28 13.15
C PRO A 111 2.60 -1.05 13.07
N GLU A 112 3.44 -1.87 13.75
CA GLU A 112 4.90 -1.74 13.66
C GLU A 112 5.42 -2.00 12.24
N ILE A 113 4.94 -3.05 11.58
CA ILE A 113 5.33 -3.34 10.19
C ILE A 113 4.84 -2.24 9.25
N SER A 114 3.61 -1.76 9.43
CA SER A 114 3.07 -0.64 8.64
C SER A 114 3.84 0.66 8.88
N ALA A 115 4.29 0.91 10.11
CA ALA A 115 5.14 2.05 10.44
C ALA A 115 6.47 2.03 9.67
N MET A 116 7.06 0.86 9.44
CA MET A 116 8.29 0.73 8.64
C MET A 116 8.05 1.15 7.18
N ILE A 117 6.88 0.83 6.62
CA ILE A 117 6.48 1.28 5.28
C ILE A 117 6.31 2.81 5.29
N LEU A 118 5.59 3.35 6.29
CA LEU A 118 5.39 4.80 6.43
C LEU A 118 6.71 5.56 6.62
N GLN A 119 7.68 5.00 7.36
CA GLN A 119 9.03 5.58 7.50
C GLN A 119 9.76 5.66 6.18
N LYS A 120 9.66 4.61 5.32
CA LYS A 120 10.25 4.64 3.96
C LYS A 120 9.62 5.75 3.14
N LEU A 121 8.29 5.86 3.10
CA LEU A 121 7.57 6.90 2.37
C LEU A 121 7.92 8.31 2.89
N LYS A 122 8.03 8.47 4.22
CA LYS A 122 8.49 9.71 4.85
C LYS A 122 9.91 10.07 4.40
N THR A 123 10.83 9.10 4.42
CA THR A 123 12.22 9.31 4.00
C THR A 123 12.31 9.71 2.52
N ASP A 124 11.52 9.06 1.65
CA ASP A 124 11.46 9.41 0.23
C ASP A 124 10.89 10.82 0.03
N ALA A 125 9.85 11.17 0.80
CA ALA A 125 9.28 12.51 0.77
C ALA A 125 10.27 13.59 1.26
N GLU A 126 11.01 13.32 2.34
CA GLU A 126 12.05 14.22 2.84
C GLU A 126 13.20 14.40 1.84
N ALA A 127 13.60 13.32 1.15
CA ALA A 127 14.61 13.39 0.11
C ALA A 127 14.15 14.21 -1.11
N TYR A 128 12.90 14.04 -1.52
CA TYR A 128 12.31 14.77 -2.63
C TYR A 128 12.13 16.27 -2.32
N LEU A 129 11.63 16.58 -1.13
CA LEU A 129 11.32 17.95 -0.71
C LEU A 129 12.55 18.74 -0.22
N GLY A 130 13.65 18.06 0.12
CA GLY A 130 14.82 18.68 0.75
C GLY A 130 14.59 19.20 2.15
N ASP A 131 13.47 18.84 2.80
CA ASP A 131 13.04 19.31 4.11
C ASP A 131 12.45 18.18 4.96
N LYS A 132 12.37 18.38 6.28
CA LYS A 132 11.78 17.40 7.20
C LYS A 132 10.27 17.34 7.05
N VAL A 133 9.72 16.14 7.08
CA VAL A 133 8.28 15.86 7.07
C VAL A 133 7.87 15.30 8.43
N THR A 134 6.97 16.02 9.12
CA THR A 134 6.50 15.65 10.46
C THR A 134 5.00 15.39 10.51
N LYS A 135 4.24 15.74 9.46
CA LYS A 135 2.79 15.68 9.43
C LYS A 135 2.28 14.94 8.21
N ALA A 136 1.22 14.16 8.40
CA ALA A 136 0.61 13.41 7.29
C ALA A 136 -0.91 13.29 7.43
N VAL A 137 -1.56 13.12 6.28
CA VAL A 137 -2.89 12.54 6.11
C VAL A 137 -2.69 11.11 5.61
N ILE A 138 -3.30 10.11 6.25
CA ILE A 138 -3.13 8.69 5.88
C ILE A 138 -4.50 8.12 5.53
N THR A 139 -4.55 7.32 4.46
CA THR A 139 -5.80 6.72 4.00
C THR A 139 -6.07 5.36 4.61
N VAL A 140 -7.36 5.02 4.69
CA VAL A 140 -7.85 3.70 5.09
C VAL A 140 -9.02 3.30 4.19
N PRO A 141 -9.29 2.00 4.00
CA PRO A 141 -10.52 1.54 3.39
C PRO A 141 -11.74 2.12 4.08
N ALA A 142 -12.78 2.48 3.32
CA ALA A 142 -13.97 3.09 3.89
C ALA A 142 -14.66 2.17 4.89
N TYR A 143 -14.63 0.85 4.64
CA TYR A 143 -15.26 -0.16 5.49
C TYR A 143 -14.37 -0.65 6.66
N PHE A 144 -13.25 0.04 6.93
CA PHE A 144 -12.45 -0.21 8.14
C PHE A 144 -13.25 0.17 9.38
N ASN A 145 -13.26 -0.73 10.37
CA ASN A 145 -13.83 -0.46 11.68
C ASN A 145 -12.92 0.47 12.50
N ASP A 146 -13.43 0.92 13.65
CA ASP A 146 -12.71 1.82 14.57
C ASP A 146 -11.32 1.30 14.96
N SER A 147 -11.25 -0.01 15.27
CA SER A 147 -10.00 -0.69 15.62
C SER A 147 -8.92 -0.60 14.56
N GLN A 148 -9.30 -0.77 13.31
CA GLN A 148 -8.39 -0.74 12.17
C GLN A 148 -7.93 0.70 11.86
N ARG A 149 -8.82 1.69 12.04
CA ARG A 149 -8.51 3.11 11.90
C ARG A 149 -7.51 3.56 12.95
N GLN A 150 -7.74 3.19 14.21
CA GLN A 150 -6.84 3.51 15.31
C GLN A 150 -5.46 2.86 15.09
N ALA A 151 -5.42 1.58 14.72
CA ALA A 151 -4.17 0.87 14.43
C ALA A 151 -3.37 1.53 13.29
N THR A 152 -4.06 2.08 12.27
CA THR A 152 -3.42 2.84 11.19
C THR A 152 -2.87 4.18 11.69
N LYS A 153 -3.60 4.87 12.56
CA LYS A 153 -3.14 6.11 13.20
C LYS A 153 -1.90 5.85 14.08
N ASP A 154 -1.92 4.77 14.85
CA ASP A 154 -0.79 4.34 15.69
C ASP A 154 0.45 4.04 14.83
N ALA A 155 0.29 3.37 13.69
CA ALA A 155 1.38 3.15 12.74
C ALA A 155 2.01 4.46 12.25
N GLY A 156 1.20 5.49 11.99
CA GLY A 156 1.68 6.82 11.65
C GLY A 156 2.50 7.46 12.78
N VAL A 157 2.02 7.36 14.02
CA VAL A 157 2.73 7.87 15.21
C VAL A 157 4.05 7.14 15.41
N ILE A 158 4.07 5.79 15.30
CA ILE A 158 5.29 4.97 15.39
C ILE A 158 6.30 5.35 14.29
N ALA A 159 5.81 5.74 13.10
CA ALA A 159 6.66 6.24 12.01
C ALA A 159 7.22 7.66 12.26
N GLY A 160 6.90 8.30 13.39
CA GLY A 160 7.30 9.66 13.72
C GLY A 160 6.54 10.72 12.91
N LEU A 161 5.26 10.45 12.60
CA LEU A 161 4.35 11.38 11.93
C LEU A 161 3.22 11.83 12.87
N GLU A 162 2.95 13.11 12.92
CA GLU A 162 1.71 13.65 13.46
C GLU A 162 0.61 13.36 12.41
N VAL A 163 -0.28 12.42 12.70
CA VAL A 163 -1.40 12.09 11.82
C VAL A 163 -2.51 13.10 12.02
N LEU A 164 -2.59 14.07 11.11
CA LEU A 164 -3.58 15.15 11.16
C LEU A 164 -4.99 14.61 10.88
N ARG A 165 -5.10 13.63 9.97
CA ARG A 165 -6.37 13.00 9.61
C ARG A 165 -6.16 11.58 9.10
N ILE A 166 -7.07 10.69 9.46
CA ILE A 166 -7.35 9.43 8.76
C ILE A 166 -8.52 9.71 7.83
N ILE A 167 -8.34 9.43 6.53
CA ILE A 167 -9.35 9.67 5.49
C ILE A 167 -9.67 8.37 4.75
N ASN A 168 -10.92 8.17 4.36
CA ASN A 168 -11.32 7.00 3.56
C ASN A 168 -10.73 7.06 2.15
N GLU A 169 -10.25 5.94 1.62
CA GLU A 169 -9.66 5.82 0.28
C GLU A 169 -10.60 6.32 -0.82
N PRO A 170 -11.89 5.89 -0.89
CA PRO A 170 -12.81 6.43 -1.90
C PRO A 170 -13.10 7.93 -1.70
N THR A 171 -13.11 8.40 -0.46
CA THR A 171 -13.29 9.83 -0.17
C THR A 171 -12.08 10.65 -0.64
N ALA A 172 -10.85 10.15 -0.43
CA ALA A 172 -9.65 10.76 -0.99
C ALA A 172 -9.69 10.77 -2.53
N ALA A 173 -10.06 9.65 -3.15
CA ALA A 173 -10.20 9.58 -4.60
C ALA A 173 -11.22 10.58 -5.16
N SER A 174 -12.32 10.84 -4.43
CA SER A 174 -13.31 11.85 -4.84
C SER A 174 -12.74 13.27 -4.83
N LEU A 175 -11.90 13.62 -3.85
CA LEU A 175 -11.22 14.91 -3.80
C LEU A 175 -10.32 15.12 -5.02
N ALA A 176 -9.56 14.07 -5.40
CA ALA A 176 -8.71 14.13 -6.58
C ALA A 176 -9.49 14.27 -7.89
N TYR A 177 -10.66 13.61 -7.98
CA TYR A 177 -11.54 13.72 -9.14
C TYR A 177 -12.25 15.06 -9.20
N GLY A 178 -12.80 15.53 -8.07
CA GLY A 178 -13.78 16.62 -8.02
C GLY A 178 -13.19 18.00 -7.77
N LEU A 179 -11.88 18.15 -7.54
CA LEU A 179 -11.27 19.43 -7.17
C LEU A 179 -11.58 20.57 -8.17
N GLU A 180 -11.63 20.25 -9.46
CA GLU A 180 -11.91 21.21 -10.52
C GLU A 180 -13.38 21.24 -10.97
N LYS A 181 -14.23 20.39 -10.39
CA LYS A 181 -15.65 20.27 -10.81
C LYS A 181 -16.49 21.39 -10.23
N LYS A 182 -17.25 22.07 -11.11
CA LYS A 182 -18.14 23.20 -10.76
C LYS A 182 -19.61 22.85 -10.83
N LYS A 183 -19.95 21.59 -11.19
CA LYS A 183 -21.33 21.13 -11.31
C LYS A 183 -21.64 20.10 -10.25
N ASP A 184 -22.87 20.07 -9.80
CA ASP A 184 -23.37 19.00 -8.92
C ASP A 184 -23.36 17.68 -9.68
N GLU A 185 -22.64 16.71 -9.16
CA GLU A 185 -22.51 15.37 -9.73
C GLU A 185 -22.72 14.32 -8.62
N LYS A 186 -23.44 13.25 -8.96
CA LYS A 186 -23.52 12.04 -8.13
C LYS A 186 -22.56 11.01 -8.70
N ILE A 187 -21.55 10.67 -7.93
CA ILE A 187 -20.51 9.75 -8.36
C ILE A 187 -20.53 8.45 -7.56
N ALA A 188 -20.13 7.37 -8.22
CA ALA A 188 -19.83 6.11 -7.56
C ALA A 188 -18.33 5.86 -7.65
N ILE A 189 -17.69 5.60 -6.53
CA ILE A 189 -16.30 5.16 -6.46
C ILE A 189 -16.30 3.67 -6.18
N PHE A 190 -15.71 2.91 -7.11
CA PHE A 190 -15.54 1.47 -7.02
C PHE A 190 -14.05 1.20 -6.82
N ASP A 191 -13.66 0.90 -5.59
CA ASP A 191 -12.27 0.65 -5.21
C ASP A 191 -12.06 -0.84 -4.96
N LEU A 192 -11.31 -1.48 -5.85
CA LEU A 192 -10.87 -2.87 -5.70
C LEU A 192 -9.35 -2.92 -5.71
N GLY A 193 -8.80 -2.92 -4.51
CA GLY A 193 -7.36 -2.94 -4.26
C GLY A 193 -6.79 -4.36 -4.17
N GLY A 194 -5.61 -4.48 -3.53
CA GLY A 194 -4.95 -5.77 -3.32
C GLY A 194 -5.61 -6.63 -2.24
N GLY A 195 -6.24 -6.03 -1.23
CA GLY A 195 -6.77 -6.76 -0.08
C GLY A 195 -8.20 -6.43 0.33
N THR A 196 -8.76 -5.30 -0.16
CA THR A 196 -10.08 -4.81 0.20
C THR A 196 -10.86 -4.37 -1.03
N PHE A 197 -12.16 -4.44 -0.90
CA PHE A 197 -13.13 -3.88 -1.83
C PHE A 197 -14.00 -2.86 -1.11
N ASP A 198 -14.10 -1.65 -1.63
CA ASP A 198 -14.97 -0.60 -1.15
C ASP A 198 -15.79 0.01 -2.30
N VAL A 199 -17.02 0.37 -2.01
CA VAL A 199 -17.86 1.17 -2.88
C VAL A 199 -18.45 2.32 -2.08
N SER A 200 -18.35 3.55 -2.62
CA SER A 200 -18.93 4.73 -2.00
C SER A 200 -19.70 5.54 -3.03
N ILE A 201 -20.84 6.07 -2.61
CA ILE A 201 -21.65 7.00 -3.40
C ILE A 201 -21.57 8.37 -2.77
N LEU A 202 -21.17 9.35 -3.57
CA LEU A 202 -20.96 10.72 -3.13
C LEU A 202 -21.77 11.69 -4.00
N GLU A 203 -22.09 12.81 -3.39
CA GLU A 203 -22.61 13.98 -4.07
C GLU A 203 -21.56 15.09 -3.97
N ILE A 204 -21.16 15.64 -5.12
CA ILE A 204 -20.12 16.67 -5.22
C ILE A 204 -20.77 17.91 -5.83
N GLY A 205 -20.60 19.06 -5.19
CA GLY A 205 -21.09 20.33 -5.71
C GLY A 205 -20.51 21.52 -4.92
N ASP A 206 -20.18 22.61 -5.61
CA ASP A 206 -19.67 23.87 -5.02
C ASP A 206 -18.57 23.69 -3.95
N GLY A 207 -17.63 22.76 -4.18
CA GLY A 207 -16.55 22.46 -3.23
C GLY A 207 -16.96 21.57 -2.05
N VAL A 208 -18.21 21.12 -1.97
CA VAL A 208 -18.70 20.19 -0.97
C VAL A 208 -18.64 18.76 -1.51
N PHE A 209 -18.03 17.88 -0.75
CA PHE A 209 -17.93 16.43 -1.03
C PHE A 209 -18.68 15.69 0.07
N GLU A 210 -19.89 15.25 -0.22
CA GLU A 210 -20.74 14.57 0.75
C GLU A 210 -20.86 13.07 0.41
N VAL A 211 -20.36 12.20 1.30
CA VAL A 211 -20.59 10.75 1.20
C VAL A 211 -22.02 10.47 1.61
N LYS A 212 -22.80 9.85 0.72
CA LYS A 212 -24.19 9.45 0.96
C LYS A 212 -24.28 8.07 1.57
N ALA A 213 -23.46 7.14 1.09
CA ALA A 213 -23.36 5.79 1.60
C ALA A 213 -22.02 5.17 1.24
N THR A 214 -21.58 4.22 2.05
CA THR A 214 -20.42 3.37 1.77
C THR A 214 -20.72 1.93 2.17
N ASN A 215 -20.14 0.97 1.44
CA ASN A 215 -20.21 -0.45 1.74
C ASN A 215 -18.93 -1.14 1.22
N GLY A 216 -18.65 -2.39 1.60
CA GLY A 216 -17.44 -3.06 1.15
C GLY A 216 -17.26 -4.47 1.71
N ASP A 217 -16.12 -5.06 1.33
CA ASP A 217 -15.63 -6.35 1.81
C ASP A 217 -14.15 -6.25 2.13
N THR A 218 -13.79 -6.31 3.41
CA THR A 218 -12.41 -6.18 3.90
C THR A 218 -11.57 -7.44 3.70
N HIS A 219 -12.12 -8.47 3.03
CA HIS A 219 -11.48 -9.75 2.72
C HIS A 219 -11.62 -10.10 1.23
N LEU A 220 -11.65 -9.09 0.37
CA LEU A 220 -11.76 -9.25 -1.08
C LEU A 220 -10.82 -8.30 -1.79
N GLY A 221 -9.86 -8.82 -2.52
CA GLY A 221 -8.92 -8.01 -3.30
C GLY A 221 -8.03 -8.84 -4.21
N GLY A 222 -7.07 -8.20 -4.87
CA GLY A 222 -6.17 -8.81 -5.84
C GLY A 222 -5.39 -10.02 -5.34
N ASP A 223 -5.05 -10.07 -4.03
CA ASP A 223 -4.38 -11.22 -3.42
C ASP A 223 -5.26 -12.49 -3.47
N ASP A 224 -6.59 -12.34 -3.36
CA ASP A 224 -7.52 -13.48 -3.46
C ASP A 224 -7.61 -13.98 -4.90
N PHE A 225 -7.48 -13.10 -5.88
CA PHE A 225 -7.39 -13.45 -7.30
C PHE A 225 -6.10 -14.22 -7.58
N ASP A 226 -4.96 -13.76 -7.05
CA ASP A 226 -3.68 -14.48 -7.16
C ASP A 226 -3.77 -15.86 -6.54
N GLN A 227 -4.43 -15.98 -5.38
CA GLN A 227 -4.61 -17.25 -4.69
C GLN A 227 -5.39 -18.26 -5.55
N ARG A 228 -6.42 -17.85 -6.29
CA ARG A 228 -7.13 -18.73 -7.23
C ARG A 228 -6.23 -19.25 -8.35
N ILE A 229 -5.33 -18.41 -8.85
CA ILE A 229 -4.34 -18.83 -9.86
C ILE A 229 -3.37 -19.84 -9.26
N ILE A 230 -2.85 -19.56 -8.03
CA ILE A 230 -1.94 -20.46 -7.32
C ILE A 230 -2.60 -21.83 -7.09
N GLU A 231 -3.82 -21.86 -6.57
CA GLU A 231 -4.58 -23.09 -6.34
C GLU A 231 -4.76 -23.91 -7.63
N TRP A 232 -5.07 -23.25 -8.74
CA TRP A 232 -5.17 -23.89 -10.03
C TRP A 232 -3.82 -24.47 -10.50
N ILE A 233 -2.73 -23.70 -10.40
CA ILE A 233 -1.39 -24.17 -10.79
C ILE A 233 -0.98 -25.38 -9.93
N VAL A 234 -1.16 -25.32 -8.62
CA VAL A 234 -0.81 -26.42 -7.69
C VAL A 234 -1.60 -27.68 -8.03
N ALA A 235 -2.90 -27.55 -8.32
CA ALA A 235 -3.75 -28.69 -8.69
C ALA A 235 -3.32 -29.34 -10.02
N GLU A 236 -3.06 -28.53 -11.05
CA GLU A 236 -2.62 -29.04 -12.36
C GLU A 236 -1.21 -29.65 -12.28
N PHE A 237 -0.28 -29.01 -11.56
CA PHE A 237 1.07 -29.56 -11.38
C PHE A 237 1.06 -30.88 -10.60
N LYS A 238 0.22 -30.97 -9.57
CA LYS A 238 0.04 -32.22 -8.81
C LYS A 238 -0.54 -33.34 -9.68
N LYS A 239 -1.47 -33.01 -10.58
CA LYS A 239 -2.05 -33.97 -11.54
C LYS A 239 -1.03 -34.46 -12.55
N ASP A 240 -0.15 -33.57 -13.04
CA ASP A 240 0.85 -33.86 -14.06
C ASP A 240 2.10 -34.56 -13.49
N GLN A 241 2.64 -34.02 -12.37
CA GLN A 241 3.93 -34.49 -11.80
C GLN A 241 3.78 -35.30 -10.51
N GLY A 242 2.56 -35.42 -9.94
CA GLY A 242 2.32 -36.11 -8.66
C GLY A 242 2.83 -35.38 -7.41
N ILE A 243 3.37 -34.18 -7.55
CA ILE A 243 4.00 -33.40 -6.48
C ILE A 243 3.08 -32.26 -6.03
N ASP A 244 2.92 -32.12 -4.73
CA ASP A 244 2.11 -31.07 -4.12
C ASP A 244 2.99 -29.87 -3.71
N LEU A 245 2.98 -28.82 -4.55
CA LEU A 245 3.77 -27.60 -4.34
C LEU A 245 3.28 -26.78 -3.13
N SER A 246 2.09 -27.03 -2.61
CA SER A 246 1.56 -26.28 -1.45
C SER A 246 2.35 -26.51 -0.16
N LYS A 247 3.20 -27.52 -0.11
CA LYS A 247 4.04 -27.88 1.02
C LYS A 247 5.43 -27.23 0.99
N ASP A 248 5.79 -26.60 -0.13
CA ASP A 248 7.09 -25.95 -0.34
C ASP A 248 6.89 -24.42 -0.33
N ARG A 249 7.37 -23.77 0.74
CA ARG A 249 7.23 -22.30 0.93
C ARG A 249 7.95 -21.50 -0.14
N MET A 250 9.11 -21.94 -0.59
CA MET A 250 9.85 -21.27 -1.67
C MET A 250 9.11 -21.40 -3.00
N ALA A 251 8.56 -22.59 -3.29
CA ALA A 251 7.73 -22.80 -4.46
C ALA A 251 6.47 -21.92 -4.42
N LEU A 252 5.77 -21.86 -3.26
CA LEU A 252 4.59 -21.01 -3.08
C LEU A 252 4.91 -19.52 -3.30
N GLN A 253 6.04 -19.02 -2.81
CA GLN A 253 6.43 -17.63 -3.03
C GLN A 253 6.70 -17.34 -4.50
N ARG A 254 7.37 -18.25 -5.22
CA ARG A 254 7.59 -18.13 -6.66
C ARG A 254 6.26 -18.20 -7.44
N LEU A 255 5.34 -19.07 -7.01
CA LEU A 255 4.00 -19.14 -7.59
C LEU A 255 3.22 -17.85 -7.37
N LYS A 256 3.31 -17.22 -6.19
CA LYS A 256 2.66 -15.95 -5.90
C LYS A 256 3.13 -14.85 -6.84
N GLU A 257 4.43 -14.69 -7.01
CA GLU A 257 4.98 -13.68 -7.91
C GLU A 257 4.59 -13.93 -9.37
N ALA A 258 4.61 -15.19 -9.79
CA ALA A 258 4.22 -15.58 -11.14
C ALA A 258 2.71 -15.40 -11.38
N ALA A 259 1.86 -15.68 -10.38
CA ALA A 259 0.42 -15.49 -10.45
C ALA A 259 0.07 -14.00 -10.53
N GLU A 260 0.64 -13.15 -9.66
CA GLU A 260 0.48 -11.68 -9.71
C GLU A 260 0.88 -11.13 -11.08
N LYS A 261 2.05 -11.54 -11.57
CA LYS A 261 2.55 -11.13 -12.90
C LYS A 261 1.59 -11.56 -14.01
N ALA A 262 1.19 -12.82 -14.04
CA ALA A 262 0.28 -13.35 -15.06
C ALA A 262 -1.09 -12.65 -15.02
N LYS A 263 -1.64 -12.40 -13.82
CA LYS A 263 -2.88 -11.62 -13.64
C LYS A 263 -2.75 -10.21 -14.24
N CYS A 264 -1.66 -9.51 -13.95
CA CYS A 264 -1.42 -8.17 -14.50
C CYS A 264 -1.27 -8.18 -16.03
N GLU A 265 -0.52 -9.11 -16.59
CA GLU A 265 -0.34 -9.25 -18.04
C GLU A 265 -1.67 -9.54 -18.75
N LEU A 266 -2.51 -10.42 -18.20
CA LEU A 266 -3.81 -10.77 -18.75
C LEU A 266 -4.84 -9.62 -18.71
N SER A 267 -4.55 -8.53 -18.04
CA SER A 267 -5.34 -7.30 -18.16
C SER A 267 -5.18 -6.64 -19.55
N THR A 268 -4.07 -6.90 -20.25
CA THR A 268 -3.76 -6.30 -21.55
C THR A 268 -3.71 -7.33 -22.69
N ILE A 269 -3.15 -8.54 -22.45
CA ILE A 269 -3.03 -9.60 -23.44
C ILE A 269 -4.03 -10.73 -23.18
N MET A 270 -4.24 -11.62 -24.13
CA MET A 270 -5.24 -12.69 -24.05
C MET A 270 -4.69 -14.00 -23.49
N GLU A 271 -3.39 -14.20 -23.53
CA GLU A 271 -2.70 -15.39 -23.05
C GLU A 271 -1.30 -15.03 -22.55
N THR A 272 -0.86 -15.64 -21.45
CA THR A 272 0.51 -15.53 -20.95
C THR A 272 1.06 -16.89 -20.56
N GLU A 273 2.39 -17.01 -20.49
CA GLU A 273 3.09 -18.21 -20.07
C GLU A 273 3.64 -18.03 -18.65
N ILE A 274 3.32 -18.97 -17.78
CA ILE A 274 3.90 -19.09 -16.44
C ILE A 274 5.02 -20.11 -16.53
N ASN A 275 6.27 -19.64 -16.52
CA ASN A 275 7.47 -20.46 -16.64
C ASN A 275 8.35 -20.31 -15.39
N LEU A 276 8.42 -21.37 -14.60
CA LEU A 276 9.19 -21.44 -13.36
C LEU A 276 10.14 -22.64 -13.41
N PRO A 277 11.35 -22.48 -13.98
CA PRO A 277 12.35 -23.54 -14.01
C PRO A 277 12.79 -23.88 -12.58
N PHE A 278 13.09 -25.16 -12.34
CA PHE A 278 13.54 -25.67 -11.04
C PHE A 278 12.59 -25.28 -9.90
N ILE A 279 11.27 -25.48 -10.09
CA ILE A 279 10.26 -25.13 -9.09
C ILE A 279 10.37 -26.02 -7.85
N THR A 280 10.71 -27.29 -8.03
CA THR A 280 10.95 -28.29 -6.99
C THR A 280 11.84 -29.40 -7.53
N ALA A 281 12.17 -30.40 -6.71
CA ALA A 281 12.90 -31.60 -7.12
C ALA A 281 12.34 -32.84 -6.40
N ASP A 282 12.46 -34.01 -7.05
CA ASP A 282 12.21 -35.33 -6.47
C ASP A 282 13.38 -36.28 -6.74
N ALA A 283 13.20 -37.58 -6.45
CA ALA A 283 14.22 -38.60 -6.66
C ALA A 283 14.65 -38.75 -8.12
N SER A 284 13.83 -38.30 -9.09
CA SER A 284 14.14 -38.33 -10.53
C SER A 284 14.86 -37.08 -11.02
N GLY A 285 15.07 -36.08 -10.15
CA GLY A 285 15.76 -34.83 -10.44
C GLY A 285 14.88 -33.58 -10.36
N PRO A 286 15.39 -32.45 -10.88
CA PRO A 286 14.67 -31.19 -10.85
C PRO A 286 13.41 -31.22 -11.71
N LYS A 287 12.37 -30.51 -11.23
CA LYS A 287 11.09 -30.35 -11.92
C LYS A 287 10.90 -28.90 -12.33
N HIS A 288 10.31 -28.72 -13.49
CA HIS A 288 10.04 -27.42 -14.09
C HIS A 288 8.54 -27.25 -14.25
N LEU A 289 8.06 -26.02 -14.04
CA LEU A 289 6.67 -25.66 -14.32
C LEU A 289 6.65 -24.75 -15.55
N SER A 290 5.94 -25.16 -16.60
CA SER A 290 5.61 -24.33 -17.75
C SER A 290 4.15 -24.56 -18.08
N MET A 291 3.35 -23.51 -17.95
CA MET A 291 1.90 -23.55 -18.17
C MET A 291 1.44 -22.28 -18.87
N LYS A 292 0.44 -22.43 -19.73
CA LYS A 292 -0.25 -21.31 -20.36
C LYS A 292 -1.51 -20.97 -19.58
N LEU A 293 -1.69 -19.67 -19.29
CA LEU A 293 -2.91 -19.14 -18.71
C LEU A 293 -3.55 -18.15 -19.68
N THR A 294 -4.80 -18.41 -20.05
CA THR A 294 -5.58 -17.51 -20.89
C THR A 294 -6.42 -16.57 -20.02
N ARG A 295 -6.78 -15.39 -20.55
CA ARG A 295 -7.69 -14.45 -19.89
C ARG A 295 -9.03 -15.11 -19.54
N SER A 296 -9.61 -15.88 -20.47
CA SER A 296 -10.87 -16.60 -20.23
C SER A 296 -10.77 -17.60 -19.08
N LYS A 297 -9.61 -18.30 -18.97
CA LYS A 297 -9.39 -19.22 -17.84
C LYS A 297 -9.26 -18.47 -16.52
N LEU A 298 -8.53 -17.36 -16.51
CA LEU A 298 -8.44 -16.49 -15.33
C LEU A 298 -9.82 -16.01 -14.91
N GLU A 299 -10.61 -15.45 -15.83
CA GLU A 299 -11.96 -14.96 -15.55
C GLU A 299 -12.85 -16.06 -14.94
N GLN A 300 -12.78 -17.30 -15.49
CA GLN A 300 -13.48 -18.45 -14.92
C GLN A 300 -13.04 -18.77 -13.47
N LEU A 301 -11.74 -18.71 -13.18
CA LEU A 301 -11.20 -18.99 -11.84
C LEU A 301 -11.67 -18.00 -10.78
N VAL A 302 -11.87 -16.73 -11.18
CA VAL A 302 -12.14 -15.62 -10.25
C VAL A 302 -13.56 -15.08 -10.32
N GLU A 303 -14.45 -15.67 -11.14
CA GLU A 303 -15.82 -15.17 -11.33
C GLU A 303 -16.57 -15.01 -10.00
N SER A 304 -16.46 -15.99 -9.10
CA SER A 304 -17.11 -15.92 -7.78
C SER A 304 -16.60 -14.77 -6.90
N LEU A 305 -15.34 -14.35 -7.08
CA LEU A 305 -14.76 -13.19 -6.37
C LEU A 305 -15.31 -11.88 -6.93
N ILE A 306 -15.48 -11.81 -8.26
CA ILE A 306 -16.05 -10.64 -8.92
C ILE A 306 -17.54 -10.51 -8.55
N GLU A 307 -18.29 -11.59 -8.54
CA GLU A 307 -19.70 -11.60 -8.13
C GLU A 307 -19.90 -11.09 -6.70
N ARG A 308 -18.97 -11.35 -5.78
CA ARG A 308 -19.03 -10.83 -4.40
C ARG A 308 -19.05 -9.30 -4.34
N THR A 309 -18.57 -8.59 -5.34
CA THR A 309 -18.60 -7.12 -5.37
C THR A 309 -20.02 -6.57 -5.63
N VAL A 310 -20.87 -7.33 -6.30
CA VAL A 310 -22.20 -6.86 -6.75
C VAL A 310 -23.16 -6.61 -5.58
N GLY A 311 -23.12 -7.46 -4.56
CA GLY A 311 -23.95 -7.32 -3.36
C GLY A 311 -23.74 -5.99 -2.64
N PRO A 312 -22.50 -5.67 -2.22
CA PRO A 312 -22.17 -4.38 -1.60
C PRO A 312 -22.52 -3.16 -2.47
N VAL A 313 -22.32 -3.23 -3.81
CA VAL A 313 -22.71 -2.13 -4.72
C VAL A 313 -24.22 -1.87 -4.67
N ARG A 314 -25.05 -2.92 -4.73
CA ARG A 314 -26.50 -2.78 -4.65
C ARG A 314 -26.94 -2.21 -3.32
N GLN A 315 -26.37 -2.72 -2.23
CA GLN A 315 -26.69 -2.25 -0.89
C GLN A 315 -26.29 -0.77 -0.70
N CYS A 316 -25.14 -0.36 -1.23
CA CYS A 316 -24.68 1.03 -1.19
C CYS A 316 -25.64 1.97 -1.95
N LEU A 317 -26.15 1.54 -3.11
CA LEU A 317 -27.16 2.29 -3.87
C LEU A 317 -28.48 2.41 -3.10
N GLU A 318 -28.94 1.33 -2.46
CA GLU A 318 -30.15 1.34 -1.62
C GLU A 318 -29.99 2.27 -0.42
N ASP A 319 -28.87 2.20 0.28
CA ASP A 319 -28.57 3.05 1.44
C ASP A 319 -28.49 4.54 1.03
N ALA A 320 -27.93 4.84 -0.14
CA ALA A 320 -27.92 6.17 -0.73
C ALA A 320 -29.30 6.62 -1.28
N LYS A 321 -30.30 5.71 -1.33
CA LYS A 321 -31.61 5.94 -1.94
C LYS A 321 -31.55 6.35 -3.41
N LEU A 322 -30.56 5.82 -4.14
CA LEU A 322 -30.30 6.10 -5.54
C LEU A 322 -30.45 4.84 -6.41
N LYS A 323 -30.85 5.05 -7.66
CA LYS A 323 -30.85 4.01 -8.69
C LYS A 323 -29.56 4.10 -9.51
N PRO A 324 -29.08 3.00 -10.11
CA PRO A 324 -27.85 3.03 -10.94
C PRO A 324 -27.85 4.13 -12.00
N GLY A 325 -28.98 4.38 -12.68
CA GLY A 325 -29.10 5.41 -13.71
C GLY A 325 -28.99 6.87 -13.22
N GLN A 326 -29.06 7.10 -11.90
CA GLN A 326 -28.93 8.42 -11.28
C GLN A 326 -27.49 8.79 -10.92
N ILE A 327 -26.56 7.84 -11.04
CA ILE A 327 -25.12 8.07 -10.87
C ILE A 327 -24.60 8.74 -12.16
N ASP A 328 -23.93 9.86 -12.06
CA ASP A 328 -23.42 10.60 -13.20
C ASP A 328 -22.11 10.01 -13.71
N GLU A 329 -21.17 9.72 -12.83
CA GLU A 329 -19.86 9.17 -13.15
C GLU A 329 -19.49 7.99 -12.26
N ILE A 330 -18.73 7.04 -12.83
CA ILE A 330 -18.21 5.87 -12.11
C ILE A 330 -16.69 5.89 -12.18
N ILE A 331 -16.06 6.02 -11.03
CA ILE A 331 -14.62 6.16 -10.89
C ILE A 331 -14.05 4.84 -10.38
N LEU A 332 -13.11 4.27 -11.12
CA LEU A 332 -12.41 3.06 -10.73
C LEU A 332 -11.12 3.39 -9.97
N VAL A 333 -10.95 2.76 -8.83
CA VAL A 333 -9.81 2.89 -7.93
C VAL A 333 -9.27 1.51 -7.60
N GLY A 334 -7.97 1.41 -7.27
CA GLY A 334 -7.30 0.16 -6.97
C GLY A 334 -6.88 -0.62 -8.21
N GLY A 335 -5.68 -1.22 -8.14
CA GLY A 335 -5.05 -1.88 -9.29
C GLY A 335 -5.84 -3.05 -9.86
N GLN A 336 -6.68 -3.74 -9.07
CA GLN A 336 -7.48 -4.87 -9.51
C GLN A 336 -8.63 -4.44 -10.45
N THR A 337 -9.04 -3.18 -10.44
CA THR A 337 -10.05 -2.63 -11.38
C THR A 337 -9.54 -2.54 -12.83
N ARG A 338 -8.24 -2.73 -13.06
CA ARG A 338 -7.67 -2.81 -14.42
C ARG A 338 -8.12 -4.08 -15.17
N MET A 339 -8.60 -5.10 -14.46
CA MET A 339 -9.07 -6.34 -15.06
C MET A 339 -10.32 -6.11 -15.92
N PRO A 340 -10.33 -6.52 -17.22
CA PRO A 340 -11.44 -6.25 -18.14
C PRO A 340 -12.79 -6.80 -17.65
N ARG A 341 -12.81 -7.99 -17.03
CA ARG A 341 -14.03 -8.59 -16.50
C ARG A 341 -14.62 -7.80 -15.33
N VAL A 342 -13.79 -7.24 -14.45
CA VAL A 342 -14.23 -6.33 -13.39
C VAL A 342 -14.89 -5.09 -14.00
N GLN A 343 -14.24 -4.46 -14.97
CA GLN A 343 -14.80 -3.28 -15.65
C GLN A 343 -16.13 -3.59 -16.32
N GLN A 344 -16.26 -4.77 -16.94
CA GLN A 344 -17.51 -5.18 -17.57
C GLN A 344 -18.64 -5.33 -16.55
N VAL A 345 -18.39 -5.99 -15.41
CA VAL A 345 -19.39 -6.17 -14.35
C VAL A 345 -19.84 -4.82 -13.79
N VAL A 346 -18.91 -3.89 -13.56
CA VAL A 346 -19.26 -2.54 -13.10
C VAL A 346 -20.13 -1.81 -14.13
N LYS A 347 -19.80 -1.88 -15.43
CA LYS A 347 -20.64 -1.32 -16.51
C LYS A 347 -22.03 -1.94 -16.52
N ASP A 348 -22.13 -3.25 -16.37
CA ASP A 348 -23.41 -3.98 -16.38
C ASP A 348 -24.30 -3.57 -15.20
N VAL A 349 -23.71 -3.36 -14.00
CA VAL A 349 -24.44 -2.95 -12.80
C VAL A 349 -24.97 -1.53 -12.90
N PHE A 350 -24.16 -0.58 -13.39
CA PHE A 350 -24.54 0.82 -13.47
C PHE A 350 -25.20 1.21 -14.80
N GLY A 351 -25.02 0.42 -15.85
CA GLY A 351 -25.54 0.71 -17.19
C GLY A 351 -24.87 1.92 -17.85
N LYS A 352 -23.64 2.28 -17.46
CA LYS A 352 -22.91 3.46 -17.91
C LYS A 352 -21.45 3.15 -18.24
N GLU A 353 -20.83 4.00 -19.05
CA GLU A 353 -19.39 3.96 -19.28
C GLU A 353 -18.62 4.41 -18.04
N LEU A 354 -17.41 3.88 -17.90
CA LEU A 354 -16.53 4.15 -16.78
C LEU A 354 -15.67 5.38 -17.05
N HIS A 355 -15.46 6.20 -16.03
CA HIS A 355 -14.54 7.33 -16.12
C HIS A 355 -13.10 6.85 -16.33
N LYS A 356 -12.37 7.45 -17.30
CA LYS A 356 -11.01 7.04 -17.68
C LYS A 356 -9.93 8.08 -17.33
N GLY A 357 -10.31 9.17 -16.67
CA GLY A 357 -9.43 10.34 -16.47
C GLY A 357 -8.48 10.24 -15.28
N VAL A 358 -8.59 9.21 -14.42
CA VAL A 358 -7.75 9.07 -13.21
C VAL A 358 -6.87 7.82 -13.26
N ASN A 359 -5.67 7.92 -12.67
CA ASN A 359 -4.83 6.75 -12.45
C ASN A 359 -5.27 6.02 -11.16
N PRO A 360 -5.80 4.79 -11.25
CA PRO A 360 -6.34 4.07 -10.09
C PRO A 360 -5.30 3.73 -9.02
N ASP A 361 -4.00 3.79 -9.34
CA ASP A 361 -2.92 3.50 -8.39
C ASP A 361 -2.41 4.75 -7.63
N GLU A 362 -2.78 5.96 -8.09
CA GLU A 362 -2.25 7.23 -7.56
C GLU A 362 -3.34 8.16 -7.01
N VAL A 363 -4.57 8.00 -7.49
CA VAL A 363 -5.68 8.93 -7.20
C VAL A 363 -5.95 9.09 -5.71
N VAL A 364 -5.77 8.03 -4.93
CA VAL A 364 -5.97 8.02 -3.48
C VAL A 364 -4.90 8.88 -2.79
N ALA A 365 -3.62 8.71 -3.14
CA ALA A 365 -2.53 9.51 -2.60
C ALA A 365 -2.67 11.00 -2.97
N ILE A 366 -3.09 11.29 -4.22
CA ILE A 366 -3.40 12.64 -4.69
C ILE A 366 -4.49 13.27 -3.81
N GLY A 367 -5.60 12.56 -3.58
CA GLY A 367 -6.69 13.05 -2.74
C GLY A 367 -6.28 13.25 -1.29
N ALA A 368 -5.44 12.37 -0.74
CA ALA A 368 -4.86 12.54 0.59
C ALA A 368 -3.98 13.80 0.67
N ALA A 369 -3.21 14.11 -0.38
CA ALA A 369 -2.42 15.34 -0.45
C ALA A 369 -3.29 16.61 -0.55
N ILE A 370 -4.40 16.54 -1.30
CA ILE A 370 -5.38 17.65 -1.34
C ILE A 370 -5.96 17.89 0.06
N GLN A 371 -6.37 16.82 0.77
CA GLN A 371 -6.84 16.93 2.15
C GLN A 371 -5.76 17.49 3.08
N ALA A 372 -4.49 17.11 2.88
CA ALA A 372 -3.37 17.68 3.62
C ALA A 372 -3.23 19.19 3.34
N GLY A 373 -3.41 19.63 2.10
CA GLY A 373 -3.44 21.02 1.70
C GLY A 373 -4.61 21.81 2.32
N VAL A 374 -5.79 21.20 2.41
CA VAL A 374 -6.96 21.79 3.11
C VAL A 374 -6.62 22.03 4.58
N LEU A 375 -6.04 21.04 5.27
CA LEU A 375 -5.67 21.16 6.68
C LEU A 375 -4.49 22.11 6.92
N ALA A 376 -3.60 22.29 5.96
CA ALA A 376 -2.51 23.25 6.00
C ALA A 376 -2.96 24.69 5.63
N GLY A 377 -4.16 24.85 5.03
CA GLY A 377 -4.69 26.14 4.55
C GLY A 377 -4.21 26.52 3.15
N ASP A 378 -3.56 25.61 2.45
CA ASP A 378 -3.08 25.79 1.06
C ASP A 378 -4.23 25.66 0.04
N VAL A 379 -5.21 24.78 0.33
CA VAL A 379 -6.43 24.59 -0.43
C VAL A 379 -7.60 25.17 0.36
N ARG A 380 -8.42 26.02 -0.29
CA ARG A 380 -9.57 26.68 0.32
C ARG A 380 -10.85 26.24 -0.38
N ASP A 381 -11.99 26.48 0.27
CA ASP A 381 -13.33 26.25 -0.29
C ASP A 381 -13.63 24.77 -0.60
N VAL A 382 -13.01 23.86 0.16
CA VAL A 382 -13.29 22.41 0.10
C VAL A 382 -13.79 21.94 1.47
N VAL A 383 -14.99 21.34 1.48
CA VAL A 383 -15.60 20.74 2.67
C VAL A 383 -15.86 19.26 2.41
N LEU A 384 -15.36 18.42 3.30
CA LEU A 384 -15.52 16.98 3.22
C LEU A 384 -16.42 16.49 4.35
N LEU A 385 -17.52 15.83 3.99
CA LEU A 385 -18.48 15.18 4.88
C LEU A 385 -18.43 13.67 4.63
N ASP A 386 -17.81 12.94 5.54
CA ASP A 386 -17.71 11.49 5.49
C ASP A 386 -18.77 10.81 6.35
N VAL A 387 -18.88 9.48 6.31
CA VAL A 387 -19.90 8.72 7.06
C VAL A 387 -19.27 7.56 7.84
N THR A 388 -19.93 7.14 8.93
CA THR A 388 -19.58 5.90 9.62
C THR A 388 -20.04 4.68 8.80
N PRO A 389 -19.16 3.67 8.55
CA PRO A 389 -19.52 2.54 7.69
C PRO A 389 -20.44 1.53 8.39
N LEU A 390 -20.43 1.50 9.71
CA LEU A 390 -21.16 0.53 10.54
C LEU A 390 -21.89 1.22 11.67
N SER A 391 -23.05 0.66 12.06
CA SER A 391 -23.79 1.10 13.24
C SER A 391 -23.01 0.83 14.52
N VAL A 392 -23.09 1.75 15.49
CA VAL A 392 -22.50 1.59 16.81
C VAL A 392 -23.57 1.76 17.89
N GLY A 393 -23.45 0.98 18.96
CA GLY A 393 -24.42 0.95 20.03
C GLY A 393 -23.93 0.22 21.27
N ILE A 394 -24.83 -0.12 22.16
CA ILE A 394 -24.54 -0.85 23.39
C ILE A 394 -25.41 -2.11 23.52
N GLU A 395 -24.91 -3.08 24.29
CA GLU A 395 -25.73 -4.20 24.75
C GLU A 395 -26.72 -3.71 25.80
N THR A 396 -27.98 -4.09 25.62
CA THR A 396 -29.08 -3.81 26.54
C THR A 396 -29.69 -5.12 27.04
N LEU A 397 -30.72 -5.01 27.90
CA LEU A 397 -31.38 -6.16 28.52
C LEU A 397 -31.83 -7.19 27.47
N GLY A 398 -31.52 -8.47 27.71
CA GLY A 398 -31.79 -9.57 26.78
C GLY A 398 -30.70 -9.81 25.74
N SER A 399 -29.49 -9.23 25.93
CA SER A 399 -28.34 -9.32 25.01
C SER A 399 -28.66 -8.83 23.61
N VAL A 400 -29.45 -7.77 23.51
CA VAL A 400 -29.81 -7.08 22.27
C VAL A 400 -28.89 -5.90 22.07
N MET A 401 -28.49 -5.64 20.81
CA MET A 401 -27.78 -4.42 20.44
C MET A 401 -28.76 -3.27 20.22
N THR A 402 -28.68 -2.25 21.06
CA THR A 402 -29.38 -0.98 20.86
C THR A 402 -28.43 -0.02 20.13
N ARG A 403 -28.79 0.35 18.90
CA ARG A 403 -27.99 1.26 18.06
C ARG A 403 -28.22 2.70 18.49
N LEU A 404 -27.13 3.44 18.74
CA LEU A 404 -27.16 4.89 19.01
C LEU A 404 -26.84 5.71 17.75
N ILE A 405 -25.83 5.27 16.99
CA ILE A 405 -25.49 5.88 15.71
C ILE A 405 -25.62 4.79 14.63
N GLU A 406 -26.45 5.05 13.64
CA GLU A 406 -26.65 4.12 12.53
C GLU A 406 -25.55 4.28 11.47
N ARG A 407 -25.30 3.23 10.69
CA ARG A 407 -24.39 3.28 9.53
C ARG A 407 -24.79 4.39 8.57
N ASN A 408 -23.84 4.89 7.84
CA ASN A 408 -24.01 6.01 6.90
C ASN A 408 -24.47 7.33 7.58
N THR A 409 -24.26 7.47 8.90
CA THR A 409 -24.42 8.76 9.58
C THR A 409 -23.20 9.62 9.32
N THR A 410 -23.41 10.87 8.88
CA THR A 410 -22.33 11.85 8.62
C THR A 410 -21.49 12.08 9.87
N ILE A 411 -20.16 12.11 9.71
CA ILE A 411 -19.19 12.37 10.76
C ILE A 411 -18.43 13.69 10.51
N PRO A 412 -18.03 14.43 11.57
CA PRO A 412 -18.16 14.07 13.00
C PRO A 412 -19.60 14.13 13.50
N THR A 413 -19.93 13.27 14.46
CA THR A 413 -21.27 13.21 15.05
C THR A 413 -21.23 12.84 16.52
N ARG A 414 -22.20 13.37 17.28
CA ARG A 414 -22.39 13.07 18.69
C ARG A 414 -23.84 12.77 18.98
N LYS A 415 -24.11 11.61 19.61
CA LYS A 415 -25.46 11.22 20.08
C LYS A 415 -25.40 10.69 21.49
N GLY A 416 -26.44 11.00 22.27
CA GLY A 416 -26.61 10.53 23.64
C GLY A 416 -28.01 10.01 23.85
N GLU A 417 -28.13 8.91 24.61
CA GLU A 417 -29.41 8.35 25.05
C GLU A 417 -29.37 8.01 26.53
N ILE A 418 -30.54 8.05 27.17
CA ILE A 418 -30.70 7.77 28.59
C ILE A 418 -31.15 6.32 28.78
N PHE A 419 -30.35 5.58 29.50
CA PHE A 419 -30.59 4.20 29.91
C PHE A 419 -30.86 4.13 31.41
N THR A 420 -31.28 2.97 31.91
CA THR A 420 -31.56 2.76 33.31
C THR A 420 -31.04 1.41 33.80
N THR A 421 -31.07 1.17 35.11
CA THR A 421 -30.65 -0.09 35.74
C THR A 421 -31.64 -1.20 35.45
N ALA A 422 -31.13 -2.43 35.25
CA ALA A 422 -31.93 -3.64 34.99
C ALA A 422 -32.37 -4.37 36.27
N ALA A 423 -31.70 -4.11 37.40
CA ALA A 423 -32.00 -4.75 38.70
C ALA A 423 -32.15 -3.72 39.82
N ASP A 424 -32.89 -4.09 40.88
CA ASP A 424 -33.05 -3.28 42.08
C ASP A 424 -31.70 -3.15 42.82
N ASN A 425 -31.45 -1.97 43.39
CA ASN A 425 -30.25 -1.66 44.18
C ASN A 425 -28.95 -1.84 43.43
N GLN A 426 -28.96 -1.74 42.11
CA GLN A 426 -27.77 -1.81 41.27
C GLN A 426 -26.94 -0.54 41.41
N THR A 427 -25.71 -0.65 41.94
CA THR A 427 -24.78 0.46 42.18
C THR A 427 -23.71 0.65 41.11
N SER A 428 -23.72 -0.22 40.08
CA SER A 428 -22.82 -0.13 38.92
C SER A 428 -23.52 -0.68 37.67
N VAL A 429 -23.16 -0.16 36.51
CA VAL A 429 -23.57 -0.69 35.20
C VAL A 429 -22.36 -0.95 34.33
N GLU A 430 -22.38 -2.07 33.63
CA GLU A 430 -21.41 -2.35 32.57
C GLU A 430 -21.93 -1.76 31.26
N ILE A 431 -21.11 -0.96 30.60
CA ILE A 431 -21.36 -0.46 29.26
C ILE A 431 -20.56 -1.32 28.29
N HIS A 432 -21.25 -2.17 27.53
CA HIS A 432 -20.66 -3.02 26.50
C HIS A 432 -20.88 -2.37 25.14
N VAL A 433 -19.83 -1.80 24.57
CA VAL A 433 -19.87 -1.05 23.31
C VAL A 433 -19.69 -2.02 22.14
N LEU A 434 -20.59 -1.90 21.16
CA LEU A 434 -20.72 -2.81 20.02
C LEU A 434 -20.69 -2.06 18.71
N GLN A 435 -20.21 -2.72 17.66
CA GLN A 435 -20.24 -2.25 16.27
C GLN A 435 -20.73 -3.37 15.35
N GLY A 436 -21.67 -3.06 14.47
CA GLY A 436 -22.22 -4.00 13.49
C GLY A 436 -23.70 -3.81 13.25
N GLU A 437 -24.28 -4.70 12.42
CA GLU A 437 -25.66 -4.60 11.94
C GLU A 437 -26.59 -5.70 12.49
N ARG A 438 -26.07 -6.58 13.36
CA ARG A 438 -26.85 -7.69 13.91
C ARG A 438 -27.67 -7.24 15.12
N GLU A 439 -28.84 -7.86 15.29
CA GLU A 439 -29.75 -7.53 16.40
C GLU A 439 -29.24 -8.03 17.76
N MET A 440 -28.51 -9.17 17.77
CA MET A 440 -27.98 -9.73 19.02
C MET A 440 -26.58 -9.23 19.30
N ALA A 441 -26.31 -8.84 20.54
CA ALA A 441 -25.02 -8.30 20.98
C ALA A 441 -23.83 -9.23 20.66
N ARG A 442 -23.99 -10.54 20.86
CA ARG A 442 -22.94 -11.56 20.62
C ARG A 442 -22.52 -11.68 19.15
N ASP A 443 -23.39 -11.29 18.23
CA ASP A 443 -23.19 -11.42 16.78
C ASP A 443 -22.57 -10.14 16.18
N ASN A 444 -22.29 -9.14 17.03
CA ASN A 444 -21.63 -7.89 16.69
C ASN A 444 -20.22 -7.83 17.28
N ARG A 445 -19.38 -6.95 16.73
CA ARG A 445 -18.02 -6.75 17.22
C ARG A 445 -18.03 -5.97 18.53
N THR A 446 -17.40 -6.52 19.57
CA THR A 446 -17.11 -5.79 20.79
C THR A 446 -15.99 -4.77 20.55
N LEU A 447 -16.28 -3.49 20.74
CA LEU A 447 -15.30 -2.41 20.71
C LEU A 447 -14.66 -2.19 22.08
N GLY A 448 -15.42 -2.36 23.17
CA GLY A 448 -14.91 -2.21 24.52
C GLY A 448 -15.98 -2.47 25.58
N ARG A 449 -15.50 -2.59 26.83
CA ARG A 449 -16.36 -2.70 28.03
C ARG A 449 -15.81 -1.84 29.13
N PHE A 450 -16.67 -1.13 29.83
CA PHE A 450 -16.30 -0.36 31.01
C PHE A 450 -17.44 -0.26 31.99
N HIS A 451 -17.14 0.04 33.26
CA HIS A 451 -18.12 0.09 34.31
C HIS A 451 -18.31 1.53 34.80
N LEU A 452 -19.54 2.01 34.84
CA LEU A 452 -19.91 3.18 35.61
C LEU A 452 -20.27 2.72 37.01
N VAL A 453 -19.52 3.18 38.03
CA VAL A 453 -19.66 2.79 39.43
C VAL A 453 -20.16 3.93 40.29
N GLY A 454 -20.77 3.60 41.44
CA GLY A 454 -21.23 4.59 42.43
C GLY A 454 -22.55 5.25 42.05
N ILE A 455 -23.40 4.55 41.35
CA ILE A 455 -24.81 4.86 41.14
C ILE A 455 -25.53 4.71 42.51
N PRO A 456 -26.38 5.66 42.90
CA PRO A 456 -27.18 5.51 44.12
C PRO A 456 -28.08 4.28 44.08
N SER A 457 -28.15 3.51 45.19
CA SER A 457 -29.05 2.38 45.32
C SER A 457 -30.49 2.86 45.19
N ALA A 458 -31.21 2.33 44.20
CA ALA A 458 -32.61 2.67 43.91
C ALA A 458 -33.30 1.48 43.23
N PRO A 459 -34.65 1.44 43.19
CA PRO A 459 -35.39 0.48 42.39
C PRO A 459 -34.96 0.56 40.91
N ARG A 460 -35.02 -0.57 40.21
CA ARG A 460 -34.78 -0.64 38.76
C ARG A 460 -35.66 0.38 38.02
N GLY A 461 -35.10 0.98 36.97
CA GLY A 461 -35.79 1.98 36.16
C GLY A 461 -35.73 3.42 36.69
N ILE A 462 -35.26 3.65 37.94
CA ILE A 462 -35.16 4.99 38.52
C ILE A 462 -33.83 5.69 38.16
N PRO A 463 -32.62 5.05 38.28
CA PRO A 463 -31.39 5.69 37.88
C PRO A 463 -31.40 6.03 36.38
N GLN A 464 -30.92 7.23 36.06
CA GLN A 464 -30.81 7.73 34.69
C GLN A 464 -29.33 7.81 34.31
N ILE A 465 -28.92 7.01 33.34
CA ILE A 465 -27.55 6.91 32.87
C ILE A 465 -27.51 7.39 31.43
N GLU A 466 -26.98 8.58 31.23
CA GLU A 466 -26.73 9.13 29.89
C GLU A 466 -25.50 8.45 29.28
N VAL A 467 -25.68 7.73 28.18
CA VAL A 467 -24.59 7.15 27.38
C VAL A 467 -24.43 7.99 26.13
N THR A 468 -23.23 8.58 25.97
CA THR A 468 -22.90 9.46 24.85
C THR A 468 -21.88 8.79 23.95
N PHE A 469 -22.15 8.78 22.65
CA PHE A 469 -21.26 8.37 21.58
C PHE A 469 -20.80 9.60 20.81
N ASP A 470 -19.49 9.73 20.61
CA ASP A 470 -18.86 10.84 19.92
C ASP A 470 -17.86 10.29 18.90
N ILE A 471 -18.18 10.37 17.60
CA ILE A 471 -17.33 9.96 16.51
C ILE A 471 -16.67 11.21 15.92
N ASP A 472 -15.35 11.24 15.96
CA ASP A 472 -14.57 12.35 15.41
C ASP A 472 -14.49 12.32 13.86
N ALA A 473 -13.83 13.33 13.28
CA ALA A 473 -13.64 13.40 11.83
C ALA A 473 -12.76 12.28 11.25
N ASN A 474 -12.02 11.54 12.08
CA ASN A 474 -11.22 10.37 11.66
C ASN A 474 -12.03 9.08 11.72
N GLY A 475 -13.29 9.14 12.19
CA GLY A 475 -14.12 7.97 12.43
C GLY A 475 -13.78 7.22 13.73
N ILE A 476 -13.06 7.85 14.65
CA ILE A 476 -12.68 7.27 15.94
C ILE A 476 -13.76 7.55 16.97
N LEU A 477 -14.22 6.48 17.63
CA LEU A 477 -15.32 6.51 18.59
C LEU A 477 -14.82 6.77 20.03
N ASN A 478 -15.45 7.72 20.68
CA ASN A 478 -15.38 7.95 22.13
C ASN A 478 -16.73 7.67 22.76
N VAL A 479 -16.76 6.95 23.87
CA VAL A 479 -18.00 6.62 24.58
C VAL A 479 -17.90 7.09 26.02
N GLY A 480 -18.90 7.86 26.47
CA GLY A 480 -19.05 8.30 27.84
C GLY A 480 -20.32 7.73 28.45
N ALA A 481 -20.29 7.42 29.75
CA ALA A 481 -21.47 7.11 30.54
C ALA A 481 -21.48 7.99 31.78
N LYS A 482 -22.61 8.64 32.06
CA LYS A 482 -22.79 9.58 33.17
C LYS A 482 -24.09 9.30 33.91
N ASP A 483 -24.01 9.13 35.21
CA ASP A 483 -25.18 9.16 36.08
C ASP A 483 -25.67 10.61 36.25
N THR A 484 -26.91 10.89 35.81
CA THR A 484 -27.45 12.25 35.79
C THR A 484 -27.70 12.81 37.20
N ALA A 485 -27.96 11.94 38.20
CA ALA A 485 -28.23 12.33 39.55
C ALA A 485 -26.97 12.72 40.33
N THR A 486 -25.89 11.98 40.20
CA THR A 486 -24.63 12.21 40.92
C THR A 486 -23.59 12.95 40.09
N ALA A 487 -23.84 13.14 38.83
CA ALA A 487 -22.87 13.64 37.83
C ALA A 487 -21.57 12.81 37.72
N LYS A 488 -21.52 11.61 38.29
CA LYS A 488 -20.39 10.68 38.10
C LYS A 488 -20.32 10.25 36.65
N GLU A 489 -19.15 10.36 36.06
CA GLU A 489 -18.90 10.08 34.66
C GLU A 489 -17.73 9.12 34.52
N GLN A 490 -17.85 8.20 33.57
CA GLN A 490 -16.74 7.36 33.07
C GLN A 490 -16.71 7.47 31.56
N LYS A 491 -15.52 7.66 31.02
CA LYS A 491 -15.29 7.71 29.56
C LYS A 491 -14.31 6.65 29.14
N ILE A 492 -14.50 6.13 27.95
CA ILE A 492 -13.54 5.29 27.24
C ILE A 492 -13.37 5.84 25.83
N THR A 493 -12.14 6.02 25.42
CA THR A 493 -11.80 6.12 23.99
C THR A 493 -11.51 4.72 23.52
N ILE A 494 -12.07 4.31 22.39
CA ILE A 494 -11.85 2.98 21.83
C ILE A 494 -10.44 2.92 21.24
N THR A 495 -9.44 2.79 22.13
CA THR A 495 -8.01 2.76 21.76
C THR A 495 -7.42 1.36 21.78
N HIS A 496 -8.14 0.36 22.30
CA HIS A 496 -7.58 -0.96 22.64
C HIS A 496 -7.61 -1.98 21.50
N SER A 497 -7.62 -1.54 20.27
CA SER A 497 -7.74 -2.44 19.14
C SER A 497 -6.40 -2.78 18.46
N SER A 498 -5.38 -1.96 18.63
CA SER A 498 -4.02 -2.27 18.16
C SER A 498 -3.28 -3.27 19.06
N GLY A 499 -3.79 -3.52 20.28
CA GLY A 499 -3.10 -4.33 21.30
C GLY A 499 -1.88 -3.64 21.90
N LEU A 500 -1.60 -2.39 21.52
CA LEU A 500 -0.45 -1.60 21.99
C LEU A 500 -0.84 -0.68 23.14
N ALA A 501 -0.12 -0.72 24.25
CA ALA A 501 -0.21 0.28 25.31
C ALA A 501 0.50 1.57 24.86
N ARG A 502 0.09 2.74 25.41
CA ARG A 502 0.67 4.03 25.05
C ARG A 502 2.18 4.07 25.32
N GLU A 503 2.62 3.47 26.42
CA GLU A 503 4.03 3.34 26.77
C GLU A 503 4.83 2.47 25.77
N GLU A 504 4.16 1.52 25.14
CA GLU A 504 4.75 0.67 24.09
C GLU A 504 4.90 1.44 22.80
N ILE A 505 3.92 2.28 22.42
CA ILE A 505 4.01 3.19 21.27
C ILE A 505 5.15 4.20 21.47
N ASP A 506 5.24 4.82 22.65
CA ASP A 506 6.31 5.78 22.99
C ASP A 506 7.71 5.14 22.94
N ARG A 507 7.84 3.87 23.34
CA ARG A 507 9.07 3.10 23.21
C ARG A 507 9.44 2.86 21.75
N MET A 508 8.47 2.44 20.91
CA MET A 508 8.67 2.18 19.48
C MET A 508 9.08 3.44 18.71
N VAL A 509 8.52 4.60 19.05
CA VAL A 509 8.94 5.90 18.49
C VAL A 509 10.41 6.17 18.80
N LYS A 510 10.84 5.97 20.06
CA LYS A 510 12.25 6.18 20.45
C LYS A 510 13.21 5.20 19.77
N GLU A 511 12.81 3.92 19.63
CA GLU A 511 13.59 2.92 18.91
C GLU A 511 13.71 3.28 17.42
N ALA A 512 12.64 3.75 16.78
CA ALA A 512 12.64 4.20 15.39
C ALA A 512 13.62 5.37 15.15
N ASP A 513 13.60 6.38 16.02
CA ASP A 513 14.50 7.53 15.96
C ASP A 513 15.98 7.13 16.21
N SER A 514 16.24 6.20 17.13
CA SER A 514 17.61 5.74 17.45
C SER A 514 18.27 4.99 16.29
N HIS A 515 17.50 4.30 15.46
CA HIS A 515 18.02 3.53 14.33
C HIS A 515 18.04 4.29 13.00
N ALA A 516 17.43 5.48 12.93
CA ALA A 516 17.33 6.26 11.70
C ALA A 516 18.71 6.59 11.07
N ALA A 517 19.73 6.88 11.88
CA ALA A 517 21.08 7.17 11.41
C ALA A 517 21.81 5.91 10.89
N GLU A 518 21.68 4.78 11.59
CA GLU A 518 22.24 3.50 11.18
C GLU A 518 21.59 2.98 9.89
N ASP A 519 20.27 3.10 9.80
CA ASP A 519 19.49 2.69 8.62
C ASP A 519 19.90 3.51 7.37
N LYS A 520 20.15 4.82 7.54
CA LYS A 520 20.63 5.69 6.44
C LYS A 520 22.02 5.29 5.96
N GLN A 521 22.94 4.97 6.88
CA GLN A 521 24.28 4.54 6.54
C GLN A 521 24.26 3.19 5.82
N ARG A 522 23.53 2.22 6.35
CA ARG A 522 23.37 0.89 5.74
C ARG A 522 22.75 0.96 4.35
N ARG A 523 21.76 1.83 4.16
CA ARG A 523 21.19 2.06 2.84
C ARG A 523 22.22 2.50 1.82
N GLN A 524 23.10 3.46 2.17
CA GLN A 524 24.18 3.92 1.28
C GLN A 524 25.16 2.78 0.95
N GLU A 525 25.43 1.89 1.89
CA GLU A 525 26.25 0.70 1.70
C GLU A 525 25.62 -0.27 0.68
N ILE A 526 24.33 -0.51 0.79
CA ILE A 526 23.58 -1.39 -0.11
C ILE A 526 23.47 -0.79 -1.51
N GLU A 527 23.18 0.51 -1.61
CA GLU A 527 23.13 1.22 -2.90
C GLU A 527 24.47 1.12 -3.62
N ALA A 528 25.59 1.35 -2.92
CA ALA A 528 26.93 1.21 -3.49
C ALA A 528 27.21 -0.24 -3.93
N ARG A 529 26.82 -1.23 -3.13
CA ARG A 529 26.97 -2.66 -3.46
C ARG A 529 26.17 -3.05 -4.70
N ASN A 530 24.91 -2.63 -4.78
CA ASN A 530 24.04 -2.90 -5.93
C ASN A 530 24.54 -2.21 -7.21
N GLN A 531 25.06 -0.99 -7.08
CA GLN A 531 25.68 -0.25 -8.19
C GLN A 531 26.91 -0.99 -8.71
N LEU A 532 27.80 -1.47 -7.82
CA LEU A 532 28.97 -2.24 -8.20
C LEU A 532 28.61 -3.56 -8.88
N ASP A 533 27.64 -4.30 -8.34
CA ASP A 533 27.17 -5.57 -8.93
C ASP A 533 26.61 -5.36 -10.34
N SER A 534 25.76 -4.35 -10.52
CA SER A 534 25.22 -3.98 -11.83
C SER A 534 26.30 -3.55 -12.82
N LEU A 535 27.29 -2.81 -12.35
CA LEU A 535 28.39 -2.33 -13.18
C LEU A 535 29.33 -3.48 -13.60
N ILE A 536 29.61 -4.42 -12.69
CA ILE A 536 30.35 -5.65 -13.00
C ILE A 536 29.62 -6.43 -14.08
N TYR A 537 28.33 -6.70 -13.89
CA TYR A 537 27.52 -7.47 -14.84
C TYR A 537 27.49 -6.81 -16.23
N ALA A 538 27.24 -5.50 -16.29
CA ALA A 538 27.18 -4.76 -17.54
C ALA A 538 28.55 -4.77 -18.26
N THR A 539 29.65 -4.57 -17.53
CA THR A 539 31.00 -4.54 -18.08
C THR A 539 31.45 -5.93 -18.55
N GLU A 540 31.16 -7.00 -17.79
CA GLU A 540 31.44 -8.38 -18.22
C GLU A 540 30.68 -8.74 -19.48
N LYS A 541 29.39 -8.40 -19.55
CA LYS A 541 28.58 -8.64 -20.74
C LYS A 541 29.15 -7.92 -21.95
N MET A 542 29.48 -6.64 -21.82
CA MET A 542 30.04 -5.82 -22.90
C MET A 542 31.40 -6.33 -23.35
N LEU A 543 32.26 -6.76 -22.40
CA LEU A 543 33.55 -7.36 -22.68
C LEU A 543 33.42 -8.68 -23.46
N ASN A 544 32.49 -9.55 -23.04
CA ASN A 544 32.28 -10.84 -23.70
C ASN A 544 31.69 -10.71 -25.11
N GLU A 545 30.76 -9.77 -25.31
CA GLU A 545 30.13 -9.53 -26.61
C GLU A 545 31.04 -8.84 -27.62
N ASN A 546 32.09 -8.14 -27.15
CA ASN A 546 32.98 -7.34 -28.04
C ASN A 546 34.45 -7.67 -27.86
N ARG A 547 34.79 -8.85 -27.35
CA ARG A 547 36.18 -9.24 -27.04
C ARG A 547 37.15 -9.11 -28.23
N ASP A 548 36.67 -9.38 -29.44
CA ASP A 548 37.44 -9.32 -30.70
C ASP A 548 37.70 -7.88 -31.19
N LYS A 549 36.93 -6.92 -30.66
CA LYS A 549 37.01 -5.51 -31.04
C LYS A 549 37.86 -4.69 -30.07
N ILE A 550 38.24 -5.26 -28.93
CA ILE A 550 39.02 -4.58 -27.88
C ILE A 550 40.48 -5.00 -27.98
N PRO A 551 41.45 -4.06 -27.90
CA PRO A 551 42.88 -4.38 -27.88
C PRO A 551 43.24 -5.28 -26.69
N VAL A 552 44.10 -6.29 -26.92
CA VAL A 552 44.51 -7.29 -25.91
C VAL A 552 45.07 -6.65 -24.63
N GLY A 553 45.77 -5.52 -24.75
CA GLY A 553 46.29 -4.80 -23.60
C GLY A 553 45.22 -4.15 -22.70
N GLU A 554 44.09 -3.77 -23.26
CA GLU A 554 42.97 -3.19 -22.50
C GLU A 554 42.10 -4.27 -21.85
N ILE A 555 41.98 -5.44 -22.47
CA ILE A 555 41.21 -6.58 -21.92
C ILE A 555 41.73 -6.98 -20.54
N SER A 556 43.07 -7.07 -20.39
CA SER A 556 43.70 -7.46 -19.12
C SER A 556 43.38 -6.47 -18.00
N GLY A 557 43.38 -5.16 -18.29
CA GLY A 557 43.05 -4.13 -17.31
C GLY A 557 41.59 -4.12 -16.90
N ILE A 558 40.66 -4.46 -17.83
CA ILE A 558 39.24 -4.58 -17.55
C ILE A 558 38.97 -5.82 -16.70
N GLU A 559 39.59 -6.96 -17.05
CA GLU A 559 39.45 -8.23 -16.29
C GLU A 559 39.97 -8.08 -14.85
N GLU A 560 41.11 -7.34 -14.67
CA GLU A 560 41.67 -7.05 -13.35
C GLU A 560 40.73 -6.16 -12.52
N ALA A 561 40.16 -5.10 -13.10
CA ALA A 561 39.20 -4.23 -12.44
C ALA A 561 37.89 -5.00 -12.05
N LEU A 562 37.42 -5.89 -12.91
CA LEU A 562 36.27 -6.76 -12.63
C LEU A 562 36.57 -7.74 -11.50
N GLN A 563 37.78 -8.30 -11.45
CA GLN A 563 38.18 -9.23 -10.40
C GLN A 563 38.35 -8.53 -9.04
N GLU A 564 38.89 -7.31 -9.03
CA GLU A 564 38.92 -6.48 -7.82
C GLU A 564 37.50 -6.07 -7.37
N GLY A 565 36.62 -5.72 -8.29
CA GLY A 565 35.23 -5.43 -8.00
C GLY A 565 34.49 -6.60 -7.33
N LYS A 566 34.69 -7.81 -7.83
CA LYS A 566 34.11 -9.02 -7.21
C LYS A 566 34.63 -9.28 -5.80
N LYS A 567 35.94 -9.08 -5.58
CA LYS A 567 36.54 -9.17 -4.24
C LYS A 567 36.01 -8.09 -3.29
N ALA A 568 35.79 -6.87 -3.80
CA ALA A 568 35.21 -5.79 -3.01
C ALA A 568 33.77 -6.11 -2.59
N LEU A 569 32.96 -6.74 -3.47
CA LEU A 569 31.61 -7.24 -3.12
C LEU A 569 31.65 -8.30 -2.03
N GLU A 570 32.61 -9.24 -2.10
CA GLU A 570 32.79 -10.29 -1.09
C GLU A 570 33.24 -9.74 0.27
N SER A 571 34.10 -8.71 0.26
CA SER A 571 34.61 -8.10 1.50
C SER A 571 33.55 -7.30 2.26
N GLY A 572 32.51 -6.77 1.57
CA GLY A 572 31.50 -5.91 2.15
C GLY A 572 32.00 -4.53 2.62
N ASN A 573 33.24 -4.16 2.32
CA ASN A 573 33.82 -2.87 2.74
C ASN A 573 33.42 -1.76 1.76
N VAL A 574 32.68 -0.76 2.26
CA VAL A 574 32.09 0.33 1.45
C VAL A 574 33.12 1.16 0.72
N ASP A 575 34.27 1.44 1.34
CA ASP A 575 35.31 2.23 0.71
C ASP A 575 35.96 1.45 -0.44
N GLN A 576 36.17 0.13 -0.29
CA GLN A 576 36.63 -0.74 -1.36
C GLN A 576 35.60 -0.85 -2.48
N ILE A 577 34.30 -0.93 -2.14
CA ILE A 577 33.22 -0.95 -3.12
C ILE A 577 33.21 0.35 -3.94
N ARG A 578 33.30 1.52 -3.31
CA ARG A 578 33.38 2.82 -4.01
C ARG A 578 34.61 2.94 -4.92
N GLN A 579 35.77 2.50 -4.45
CA GLN A 579 36.99 2.48 -5.25
C GLN A 579 36.85 1.56 -6.47
N ALA A 580 36.23 0.37 -6.28
CA ALA A 580 35.98 -0.57 -7.38
C ALA A 580 35.00 0.00 -8.41
N ILE A 581 33.94 0.72 -7.98
CA ILE A 581 33.04 1.43 -8.89
C ILE A 581 33.80 2.41 -9.77
N GLU A 582 34.70 3.24 -9.19
CA GLU A 582 35.48 4.18 -9.96
C GLU A 582 36.44 3.49 -10.94
N GLN A 583 37.07 2.39 -10.53
CA GLN A 583 38.00 1.64 -11.37
C GLN A 583 37.30 0.99 -12.56
N ILE A 584 36.15 0.30 -12.32
CA ILE A 584 35.37 -0.34 -13.37
C ILE A 584 34.76 0.71 -14.31
N THR A 585 34.29 1.85 -13.78
CA THR A 585 33.80 2.95 -14.60
C THR A 585 34.89 3.47 -15.54
N LYS A 586 36.11 3.72 -15.04
CA LYS A 586 37.25 4.11 -15.87
C LYS A 586 37.64 3.06 -16.92
N ALA A 587 37.58 1.78 -16.53
CA ALA A 587 37.84 0.67 -17.45
C ALA A 587 36.78 0.56 -18.56
N SER A 588 35.49 0.74 -18.20
CA SER A 588 34.37 0.75 -19.14
C SER A 588 34.45 1.93 -20.13
N HIS A 589 34.83 3.12 -19.67
CA HIS A 589 35.08 4.27 -20.55
C HIS A 589 36.19 4.02 -21.56
N LYS A 590 37.34 3.47 -21.12
CA LYS A 590 38.43 3.11 -22.01
C LYS A 590 38.03 2.04 -23.03
N MET A 591 37.26 1.06 -22.61
CA MET A 591 36.68 0.03 -23.47
C MET A 591 35.80 0.63 -24.57
N ALA A 592 34.89 1.54 -24.19
CA ALA A 592 34.02 2.22 -25.14
C ALA A 592 34.81 3.09 -26.12
N GLU A 593 35.85 3.81 -25.64
CA GLU A 593 36.75 4.63 -26.46
C GLU A 593 37.54 3.79 -27.47
N ALA A 594 38.09 2.65 -27.02
CA ALA A 594 38.81 1.72 -27.88
C ALA A 594 37.92 1.10 -28.98
N MET A 595 36.69 0.77 -28.65
CA MET A 595 35.70 0.28 -29.61
C MET A 595 35.33 1.36 -30.63
N TYR A 596 35.17 2.61 -30.20
CA TYR A 596 34.83 3.73 -31.07
C TYR A 596 35.99 4.06 -32.05
N GLN A 597 37.24 4.08 -31.57
CA GLN A 597 38.42 4.29 -32.40
C GLN A 597 38.59 3.20 -33.47
N ARG A 598 38.32 1.93 -33.11
CA ARG A 598 38.40 0.84 -34.07
C ARG A 598 37.31 0.91 -35.14
N ALA A 599 36.08 1.26 -34.74
CA ALA A 599 34.98 1.46 -35.68
C ALA A 599 35.27 2.61 -36.67
N GLN A 600 35.94 3.67 -36.24
CA GLN A 600 36.40 4.74 -37.13
C GLN A 600 37.53 4.28 -38.08
N THR A 601 38.44 3.44 -37.60
CA THR A 601 39.57 2.92 -38.40
C THR A 601 39.08 1.92 -39.45
N GLU A 602 38.09 1.12 -39.16
CA GLU A 602 37.45 0.19 -40.10
C GLU A 602 36.63 0.92 -41.20
N GLN A 603 36.14 2.12 -40.93
CA GLN A 603 35.48 2.99 -41.93
C GLN A 603 36.45 3.77 -42.81
N GLN A 604 37.75 3.83 -42.46
CA GLN A 604 38.80 4.54 -43.20
C GLN A 604 39.76 3.65 -43.99
N ALA A 605 39.53 2.31 -44.06
CA ALA A 605 40.34 1.44 -44.90
C ALA A 605 39.98 1.63 -46.38
N PRO A 606 40.90 2.06 -47.24
CA PRO A 606 40.62 2.25 -48.66
C PRO A 606 40.79 0.95 -49.43
N GLY A 607 39.78 0.56 -50.19
CA GLY A 607 40.02 -0.43 -51.24
C GLY A 607 38.89 -1.34 -51.61
N ALA A 608 38.06 -0.94 -52.57
CA ALA A 608 38.04 -1.50 -53.94
C ALA A 608 36.86 -0.93 -54.69
N GLU A 609 37.14 -0.25 -55.76
CA GLU A 609 36.23 0.13 -56.83
C GLU A 609 35.57 -1.13 -57.45
N THR A 610 34.26 -1.09 -57.67
CA THR A 610 33.72 -1.35 -59.01
C THR A 610 32.27 -0.91 -59.10
N ALA A 611 32.09 -0.16 -60.15
CA ALA A 611 30.95 0.35 -60.91
C ALA A 611 29.61 -0.38 -60.81
N GLY A 612 28.51 0.42 -60.93
CA GLY A 612 27.30 -0.05 -61.52
C GLY A 612 26.02 0.60 -61.02
N GLU A 613 25.72 1.78 -61.51
CA GLU A 613 24.43 2.25 -62.06
C GLU A 613 23.06 1.97 -61.38
N GLN A 614 22.44 3.09 -61.05
CA GLN A 614 20.98 3.47 -61.25
C GLN A 614 19.89 3.05 -60.28
N ALA A 615 19.42 4.04 -59.66
CA ALA A 615 18.04 4.66 -59.70
C ALA A 615 17.07 4.34 -58.58
N ALA A 616 16.57 5.45 -58.06
CA ALA A 616 15.23 5.74 -57.56
C ALA A 616 14.89 5.60 -56.06
N GLY A 617 14.81 6.74 -55.40
CA GLY A 617 13.64 7.23 -54.68
C GLY A 617 13.23 6.53 -53.39
N GLY A 618 13.48 7.18 -52.25
CA GLY A 618 12.85 6.80 -50.98
C GLY A 618 13.30 7.72 -49.85
N GLU A 619 12.40 8.44 -49.31
CA GLU A 619 12.52 9.49 -48.29
C GLU A 619 13.36 9.14 -47.08
N ARG A 620 14.12 10.11 -46.61
CA ARG A 620 14.88 10.10 -45.33
C ARG A 620 13.91 10.39 -44.18
N PRO A 621 14.00 9.71 -43.03
CA PRO A 621 13.51 10.24 -41.78
C PRO A 621 14.57 11.19 -41.16
N ALA A 622 14.08 12.24 -40.52
CA ALA A 622 14.83 13.35 -39.94
C ALA A 622 15.75 12.93 -38.80
N GLU A 623 16.94 13.52 -38.78
CA GLU A 623 17.89 13.51 -37.68
C GLU A 623 17.30 14.21 -36.45
N GLY A 624 17.35 13.56 -35.30
CA GLY A 624 17.11 14.18 -34.00
C GLY A 624 18.36 14.90 -33.52
N GLU A 625 18.24 16.18 -33.27
CA GLU A 625 19.25 17.04 -32.68
C GLU A 625 19.66 16.53 -31.28
N VAL A 626 20.96 16.36 -31.10
CA VAL A 626 21.60 16.20 -29.78
C VAL A 626 21.77 17.60 -29.20
N VAL A 627 21.10 17.91 -28.11
CA VAL A 627 21.28 19.16 -27.36
C VAL A 627 22.40 18.94 -26.36
N ASP A 628 23.53 19.59 -26.57
CA ASP A 628 24.61 19.74 -25.60
C ASP A 628 24.11 20.59 -24.42
N ALA A 629 24.20 20.06 -23.23
CA ALA A 629 23.94 20.80 -21.99
C ALA A 629 25.28 21.46 -21.54
N GLU A 630 25.40 22.76 -21.76
CA GLU A 630 26.44 23.59 -21.13
C GLU A 630 26.10 23.81 -19.64
N PHE A 631 27.03 23.45 -18.78
CA PHE A 631 27.03 23.82 -17.36
C PHE A 631 27.62 25.24 -17.21
N GLU A 632 26.79 26.20 -16.84
CA GLU A 632 27.25 27.51 -16.38
C GLU A 632 27.40 27.50 -14.84
N ASP A 633 28.67 27.69 -14.42
CA ASP A 633 29.08 27.85 -13.02
C ASP A 633 28.86 29.31 -12.60
N LEU A 634 27.88 29.58 -11.74
CA LEU A 634 27.64 30.88 -11.11
C LEU A 634 28.23 30.90 -9.70
N GLY A 635 29.58 30.99 -9.63
CA GLY A 635 30.28 31.40 -8.43
C GLY A 635 30.55 32.90 -8.42
N GLY A 636 30.30 33.53 -7.28
CA GLY A 636 31.02 34.75 -6.89
C GLY A 636 30.20 36.01 -6.58
N GLU A 637 30.07 36.26 -5.31
CA GLU A 637 30.01 37.54 -4.55
C GLU A 637 30.06 38.88 -5.33
N LYS A 638 29.22 39.84 -4.98
CA LYS A 638 29.68 41.07 -4.28
C LYS A 638 28.54 42.01 -3.87
N LYS A 639 28.68 42.47 -2.62
CA LYS A 639 28.09 43.64 -1.95
C LYS A 639 27.82 44.87 -2.83
N SER A 640 26.73 45.63 -2.55
CA SER A 640 26.71 46.91 -1.84
C SER A 640 25.46 47.71 -2.12
N GLU A 641 24.90 48.22 -1.04
CA GLU A 641 24.36 49.58 -0.82
C GLU A 641 23.34 50.17 -1.80
N GLY A 642 22.20 50.51 -1.20
CA GLY A 642 21.17 51.39 -1.71
C GLY A 642 19.85 51.22 -0.96
#